data_24109d0f65e677c75199ce16459a6f5c
#
_entry.id   24109d0f65e677c75199ce16459a6f5c
#
_cell.length_a   1.000
_cell.length_b   1.000
_cell.length_c   1.000
_cell.angle_alpha   90.00
_cell.angle_beta   90.00
_cell.angle_gamma   90.00
#
_symmetry.space_group_name_H-M   'P 1'
#
loop_
_entity.id
_entity.type
_entity.pdbx_description
1 polymer ?
#
loop_
_entity_poly.entity_id
_entity_poly.type
_entity_poly.pdbx_seq_one_letter_code
_entity_poly.pdbx_strand_id
1 'polypeptide(L)'
;MDENKILENSNEKVNVESQNIFTKKARTINPVVYFFISLLNALLGIVKWVADLVFSMILSLLHFFKMVGVGVYKGVLGIGNFFKRKAHQFKYNDKDGKLSFFIFGKSALAHKQKVVGIMYIVFEVAYIALFAIFGVSSIAKLRHLGTVMPGPDPDCDDMFCEWIEGDNSIMILIYGLLWVVSIFLFLYVWNRSIENGYLNYRIDNYLKFEEIDKKNIEISKKLDAKARESFEQGISLKTFKASCADEVENYIAIIEDQQERDYTRYLIEGTFAHSYKHLKQMQKQEAILAKLFAKKDLLIEQREANRQEQVLKRDRKLEAYNGADEDVIDKINSIVEIYDNNTMLKVSNADKKIKKQQHVMHELTKRYSSYIEMQHTKNNDKYGKFNNYYKHVANLDTQLLFYKNFDQFKDKYNESLNLYQERNEFNSSEIVRLFEEMNSKIAITKEKFAKIRERRTELEAEISQHKANYQEEVRQIKEENASNKDELLLEAKSKLIDLTTITMRKLNDLPSEKNVDALEKEEIRESKDSYSRDKKYLKTNYTAEEFALEEAINVMLVEYKLDYKVAVTLAKNMFVTEGKEKRFLTQEEVAEHVYNLMNAKEEYMEMYPNKYAGKAKSFKETVRSLFDENFHITILSLPVLGIVLFTIVPLLFSILIAFTNYSFGHVPPTQLFTWNGLENFKNIFFPDPDSVFVVLPVALGKTVSWTLLWALIATFSNYILGIVVALMINKDGIRFKGLWRTIFMMTIAVPQFISLLSIGTLLKDTGAIGTLYFEIFGKRMGFGTDGSVEGVRIAKLVIIIINIWVGIPYTILSTTGILLNIPKDLYESSKVDGAGTLTQFTKITMPYILFVTGPSLITSFIGNINNFNVIFFLTGGGPAYGGSALLGLGQTDLLITFLYKIVTSTNNPQYGIASALGIVIFIICSFISIVMFNKSGSIKEEDQFQ
;
A
#
# COMPACT_ATOMS: atom_id res chain seq x y z
N MET A 1 -25.15 -15.80 -22.57
CA MET A 1 -23.86 -16.01 -23.26
C MET A 1 -23.81 -15.27 -24.60
N ASP A 2 -24.95 -14.98 -25.20
CA ASP A 2 -24.98 -14.34 -26.53
C ASP A 2 -24.99 -12.81 -26.52
N GLU A 3 -25.48 -12.17 -25.46
CA GLU A 3 -25.50 -10.71 -25.40
C GLU A 3 -24.11 -10.05 -25.24
N ASN A 4 -23.18 -10.69 -24.56
CA ASN A 4 -21.80 -10.16 -24.44
C ASN A 4 -21.00 -10.29 -25.75
N LYS A 5 -21.26 -11.31 -26.57
CA LYS A 5 -20.65 -11.44 -27.90
C LYS A 5 -21.21 -10.44 -28.91
N ILE A 6 -22.49 -10.08 -28.78
CA ILE A 6 -23.13 -9.05 -29.61
C ILE A 6 -22.58 -7.66 -29.23
N LEU A 7 -22.32 -7.40 -27.97
CA LEU A 7 -21.77 -6.13 -27.48
C LEU A 7 -20.27 -5.96 -27.83
N GLU A 8 -19.47 -7.03 -27.79
CA GLU A 8 -18.07 -6.98 -28.26
C GLU A 8 -17.97 -6.78 -29.77
N ASN A 9 -18.78 -7.49 -30.56
CA ASN A 9 -18.81 -7.34 -32.02
C ASN A 9 -19.39 -5.98 -32.49
N SER A 10 -20.30 -5.38 -31.73
CA SER A 10 -20.83 -4.05 -32.06
C SER A 10 -19.81 -2.95 -31.72
N ASN A 11 -19.05 -3.09 -30.63
CA ASN A 11 -17.98 -2.14 -30.27
C ASN A 11 -16.77 -2.22 -31.21
N GLU A 12 -16.44 -3.42 -31.74
CA GLU A 12 -15.38 -3.55 -32.75
C GLU A 12 -15.81 -2.93 -34.10
N LYS A 13 -17.06 -3.16 -34.55
CA LYS A 13 -17.57 -2.57 -35.80
C LYS A 13 -17.67 -1.06 -35.73
N VAL A 14 -18.16 -0.50 -34.62
CA VAL A 14 -18.31 0.96 -34.42
C VAL A 14 -16.93 1.63 -34.36
N ASN A 15 -15.93 1.01 -33.74
CA ASN A 15 -14.56 1.54 -33.74
C ASN A 15 -13.89 1.46 -35.13
N VAL A 16 -14.18 0.44 -35.92
CA VAL A 16 -13.61 0.28 -37.26
C VAL A 16 -14.29 1.24 -38.26
N GLU A 17 -15.58 1.45 -38.19
CA GLU A 17 -16.29 2.39 -39.02
C GLU A 17 -16.00 3.85 -38.70
N SER A 18 -15.97 4.23 -37.41
CA SER A 18 -15.57 5.59 -37.02
C SER A 18 -14.12 5.91 -37.40
N GLN A 19 -13.21 4.93 -37.32
CA GLN A 19 -11.85 5.11 -37.80
C GLN A 19 -11.77 5.19 -39.33
N ASN A 20 -12.62 4.48 -40.07
CA ASN A 20 -12.66 4.57 -41.53
C ASN A 20 -13.24 5.92 -42.01
N ILE A 21 -14.16 6.52 -41.33
CA ILE A 21 -14.69 7.86 -41.63
C ILE A 21 -13.62 8.93 -41.39
N PHE A 22 -12.86 8.82 -40.30
CA PHE A 22 -11.75 9.73 -40.01
C PHE A 22 -10.57 9.54 -40.98
N THR A 23 -10.25 8.30 -41.40
CA THR A 23 -9.19 8.06 -42.37
C THR A 23 -9.57 8.47 -43.78
N LYS A 24 -10.83 8.40 -44.23
CA LYS A 24 -11.28 8.93 -45.51
C LYS A 24 -11.22 10.46 -45.57
N LYS A 25 -11.56 11.16 -44.46
CA LYS A 25 -11.47 12.64 -44.37
C LYS A 25 -10.03 13.13 -44.21
N ALA A 26 -9.14 12.38 -43.57
CA ALA A 26 -7.74 12.72 -43.42
C ALA A 26 -6.96 12.75 -44.77
N ARG A 27 -7.49 12.14 -45.85
CA ARG A 27 -6.89 12.20 -47.18
C ARG A 27 -7.12 13.53 -47.91
N THR A 28 -8.01 14.37 -47.40
CA THR A 28 -8.31 15.67 -48.01
C THR A 28 -7.78 16.86 -47.22
N ILE A 29 -7.25 16.66 -46.02
CA ILE A 29 -6.66 17.71 -45.19
C ILE A 29 -5.13 17.65 -45.31
N ASN A 30 -4.52 18.81 -45.60
CA ASN A 30 -3.08 18.94 -45.66
C ASN A 30 -2.46 18.36 -44.36
N PRO A 31 -1.47 17.44 -44.47
CA PRO A 31 -0.86 16.78 -43.32
C PRO A 31 -0.37 17.75 -42.23
N VAL A 32 0.03 18.95 -42.61
CA VAL A 32 0.45 20.03 -41.71
C VAL A 32 -0.74 20.56 -40.90
N VAL A 33 -1.89 20.77 -41.54
CA VAL A 33 -3.11 21.24 -40.85
C VAL A 33 -3.65 20.18 -39.88
N TYR A 34 -3.59 18.91 -40.27
CA TYR A 34 -3.98 17.80 -39.40
C TYR A 34 -3.04 17.69 -38.20
N PHE A 35 -1.75 17.90 -38.36
CA PHE A 35 -0.78 17.93 -37.26
C PHE A 35 -1.10 19.08 -36.28
N PHE A 36 -1.39 20.28 -36.80
CA PHE A 36 -1.76 21.42 -35.95
C PHE A 36 -3.09 21.20 -35.19
N ILE A 37 -4.09 20.61 -35.84
CA ILE A 37 -5.38 20.26 -35.19
C ILE A 37 -5.17 19.18 -34.12
N SER A 38 -4.35 18.18 -34.38
CA SER A 38 -3.99 17.14 -33.40
C SER A 38 -3.21 17.72 -32.23
N LEU A 39 -2.28 18.63 -32.50
CA LEU A 39 -1.53 19.35 -31.47
C LEU A 39 -2.44 20.27 -30.63
N LEU A 40 -3.38 20.95 -31.27
CA LEU A 40 -4.36 21.79 -30.58
C LEU A 40 -5.29 20.97 -29.69
N ASN A 41 -5.76 19.81 -30.17
CA ASN A 41 -6.58 18.89 -29.38
C ASN A 41 -5.81 18.28 -28.20
N ALA A 42 -4.51 17.99 -28.38
CA ALA A 42 -3.63 17.54 -27.32
C ALA A 42 -3.43 18.66 -26.25
N LEU A 43 -3.24 19.90 -26.69
CA LEU A 43 -3.14 21.06 -25.79
C LEU A 43 -4.45 21.32 -25.04
N LEU A 44 -5.59 21.26 -25.72
CA LEU A 44 -6.92 21.37 -25.07
C LEU A 44 -7.16 20.22 -24.08
N GLY A 45 -6.69 19.01 -24.42
CA GLY A 45 -6.69 17.86 -23.52
C GLY A 45 -5.86 18.10 -22.24
N ILE A 46 -4.69 18.71 -22.39
CA ILE A 46 -3.82 19.10 -21.27
C ILE A 46 -4.49 20.17 -20.41
N VAL A 47 -5.09 21.20 -21.03
CA VAL A 47 -5.80 22.28 -20.32
C VAL A 47 -6.97 21.73 -19.53
N LYS A 48 -7.77 20.83 -20.12
CA LYS A 48 -8.86 20.14 -19.43
C LYS A 48 -8.36 19.27 -18.29
N TRP A 49 -7.28 18.54 -18.52
CA TRP A 49 -6.65 17.72 -17.48
C TRP A 49 -6.13 18.58 -16.31
N VAL A 50 -5.52 19.73 -16.60
CA VAL A 50 -5.07 20.69 -15.57
C VAL A 50 -6.27 21.25 -14.80
N ALA A 51 -7.35 21.63 -15.46
CA ALA A 51 -8.56 22.12 -14.80
C ALA A 51 -9.19 21.05 -13.90
N ASP A 52 -9.30 19.80 -14.38
CA ASP A 52 -9.76 18.65 -13.61
C ASP A 52 -8.81 18.33 -12.44
N LEU A 53 -7.50 18.53 -12.62
CA LEU A 53 -6.49 18.41 -11.58
C LEU A 53 -6.71 19.45 -10.48
N VAL A 54 -6.84 20.74 -10.84
CA VAL A 54 -7.07 21.83 -9.89
C VAL A 54 -8.36 21.62 -9.10
N PHE A 55 -9.46 21.28 -9.77
CA PHE A 55 -10.74 20.98 -9.10
C PHE A 55 -10.62 19.79 -8.12
N SER A 56 -9.94 18.74 -8.55
CA SER A 56 -9.70 17.60 -7.65
C SER A 56 -8.72 17.90 -6.53
N MET A 57 -7.80 18.85 -6.73
CA MET A 57 -6.92 19.33 -5.67
C MET A 57 -7.72 20.01 -4.56
N ILE A 58 -8.70 20.85 -4.88
CA ILE A 58 -9.57 21.51 -3.90
C ILE A 58 -10.38 20.47 -3.10
N LEU A 59 -10.98 19.49 -3.78
CA LEU A 59 -11.70 18.40 -3.10
C LEU A 59 -10.77 17.53 -2.25
N SER A 60 -9.56 17.29 -2.72
CA SER A 60 -8.56 16.50 -1.99
C SER A 60 -8.01 17.24 -0.78
N LEU A 61 -7.96 18.57 -0.81
CA LEU A 61 -7.57 19.39 0.34
C LEU A 61 -8.54 19.17 1.53
N LEU A 62 -9.83 19.21 1.25
CA LEU A 62 -10.86 18.92 2.27
C LEU A 62 -10.74 17.48 2.77
N HIS A 63 -10.44 16.54 1.87
CA HIS A 63 -10.25 15.14 2.25
C HIS A 63 -8.96 14.92 3.06
N PHE A 64 -7.88 15.63 2.73
CA PHE A 64 -6.62 15.61 3.46
C PHE A 64 -6.78 16.08 4.91
N PHE A 65 -7.42 17.24 5.15
CA PHE A 65 -7.70 17.70 6.52
C PHE A 65 -8.57 16.71 7.30
N LYS A 66 -9.57 16.11 6.64
CA LYS A 66 -10.35 15.02 7.24
C LYS A 66 -9.49 13.78 7.55
N MET A 67 -8.58 13.39 6.66
CA MET A 67 -7.66 12.27 6.90
C MET A 67 -6.69 12.54 8.05
N VAL A 68 -6.13 13.75 8.12
CA VAL A 68 -5.26 14.16 9.23
C VAL A 68 -6.01 14.09 10.54
N GLY A 69 -7.22 14.67 10.62
CA GLY A 69 -8.07 14.60 11.81
C GLY A 69 -8.42 13.16 12.22
N VAL A 70 -8.77 12.31 11.26
CA VAL A 70 -9.00 10.87 11.49
C VAL A 70 -7.71 10.15 11.89
N GLY A 71 -6.57 10.53 11.33
CA GLY A 71 -5.25 9.98 11.67
C GLY A 71 -4.86 10.28 13.11
N VAL A 72 -5.00 11.52 13.52
CA VAL A 72 -4.77 11.97 14.92
C VAL A 72 -5.72 11.24 15.88
N TYR A 73 -7.01 11.18 15.57
CA TYR A 73 -8.00 10.46 16.37
C TYR A 73 -7.66 8.96 16.48
N LYS A 74 -7.29 8.30 15.39
CA LYS A 74 -6.84 6.89 15.40
C LYS A 74 -5.54 6.72 16.18
N GLY A 75 -4.63 7.68 16.12
CA GLY A 75 -3.39 7.69 16.89
C GLY A 75 -3.66 7.72 18.40
N VAL A 76 -4.53 8.62 18.85
CA VAL A 76 -4.93 8.73 20.25
C VAL A 76 -5.64 7.45 20.73
N LEU A 77 -6.56 6.91 19.92
CA LEU A 77 -7.18 5.61 20.22
C LEU A 77 -6.16 4.47 20.24
N GLY A 78 -5.16 4.49 19.34
CA GLY A 78 -4.07 3.52 19.29
C GLY A 78 -3.24 3.52 20.57
N ILE A 79 -2.93 4.69 21.12
CA ILE A 79 -2.23 4.86 22.40
C ILE A 79 -3.08 4.29 23.54
N GLY A 80 -4.37 4.61 23.60
CA GLY A 80 -5.28 4.06 24.61
C GLY A 80 -5.35 2.52 24.55
N ASN A 81 -5.44 1.95 23.36
CA ASN A 81 -5.46 0.50 23.17
C ASN A 81 -4.11 -0.16 23.51
N PHE A 82 -2.99 0.54 23.25
CA PHE A 82 -1.67 0.08 23.67
C PHE A 82 -1.59 -0.07 25.18
N PHE A 83 -1.97 0.96 25.94
CA PHE A 83 -1.96 0.89 27.41
C PHE A 83 -2.95 -0.15 27.97
N LYS A 84 -4.14 -0.28 27.40
CA LYS A 84 -5.09 -1.35 27.76
C LYS A 84 -4.48 -2.74 27.58
N ARG A 85 -3.78 -2.96 26.44
CA ARG A 85 -3.08 -4.23 26.18
C ARG A 85 -1.95 -4.47 27.18
N LYS A 86 -1.21 -3.44 27.59
CA LYS A 86 -0.14 -3.56 28.59
C LYS A 86 -0.70 -3.84 29.99
N ALA A 87 -1.75 -3.18 30.39
CA ALA A 87 -2.45 -3.47 31.63
C ALA A 87 -2.96 -4.93 31.68
N HIS A 88 -3.50 -5.41 30.55
CA HIS A 88 -3.92 -6.79 30.39
C HIS A 88 -2.72 -7.76 30.51
N GLN A 89 -1.62 -7.50 29.82
CA GLN A 89 -0.40 -8.30 29.91
C GLN A 89 0.15 -8.31 31.36
N PHE A 90 0.10 -7.19 32.06
CA PHE A 90 0.51 -7.13 33.47
C PHE A 90 -0.40 -7.98 34.36
N LYS A 91 -1.73 -7.89 34.16
CA LYS A 91 -2.70 -8.65 34.99
C LYS A 91 -2.48 -10.18 34.86
N TYR A 92 -2.27 -10.67 33.64
CA TYR A 92 -2.26 -12.08 33.32
C TYR A 92 -0.88 -12.69 33.13
N ASN A 93 0.18 -11.97 33.47
CA ASN A 93 1.52 -12.49 33.46
C ASN A 93 1.88 -13.20 34.79
N ASP A 94 2.90 -14.06 34.76
CA ASP A 94 3.50 -14.64 35.96
C ASP A 94 4.23 -13.57 36.80
N LYS A 95 4.78 -13.98 37.95
CA LYS A 95 5.48 -13.08 38.87
C LYS A 95 6.69 -12.42 38.18
N ASP A 96 7.50 -13.16 37.46
CA ASP A 96 8.70 -12.67 36.81
C ASP A 96 8.38 -11.81 35.59
N GLY A 97 7.32 -12.14 34.87
CA GLY A 97 6.79 -11.31 33.80
C GLY A 97 6.20 -9.99 34.30
N LYS A 98 5.53 -9.97 35.44
CA LYS A 98 5.06 -8.73 36.10
C LYS A 98 6.25 -7.86 36.52
N LEU A 99 7.29 -8.48 37.08
CA LEU A 99 8.52 -7.76 37.46
C LEU A 99 9.26 -7.19 36.24
N SER A 100 9.11 -7.79 35.04
CA SER A 100 9.71 -7.26 33.80
C SER A 100 9.13 -5.93 33.32
N PHE A 101 8.03 -5.46 33.90
CA PHE A 101 7.53 -4.10 33.70
C PHE A 101 8.38 -3.04 34.39
N PHE A 102 9.08 -3.40 35.45
CA PHE A 102 9.87 -2.51 36.28
C PHE A 102 11.38 -2.80 36.20
N ILE A 103 11.75 -4.05 35.98
CA ILE A 103 13.15 -4.50 35.84
C ILE A 103 13.22 -5.24 34.51
N PHE A 104 13.79 -4.58 33.49
CA PHE A 104 13.87 -5.13 32.15
C PHE A 104 14.63 -6.45 32.11
N GLY A 105 14.08 -7.44 31.40
CA GLY A 105 14.72 -8.74 31.26
C GLY A 105 14.64 -9.67 32.47
N LYS A 106 13.92 -9.32 33.55
CA LYS A 106 13.78 -10.17 34.72
C LYS A 106 13.18 -11.54 34.37
N SER A 107 12.13 -11.58 33.56
CA SER A 107 11.57 -12.84 33.06
C SER A 107 12.56 -13.61 32.18
N ALA A 108 13.39 -12.92 31.39
CA ALA A 108 14.40 -13.57 30.56
C ALA A 108 15.46 -14.29 31.43
N LEU A 109 15.87 -13.66 32.53
CA LEU A 109 16.79 -14.28 33.50
C LEU A 109 16.16 -15.50 34.19
N ALA A 110 14.92 -15.38 34.64
CA ALA A 110 14.18 -16.48 35.29
C ALA A 110 14.07 -17.71 34.38
N HIS A 111 13.96 -17.45 33.07
CA HIS A 111 13.82 -18.50 32.05
C HIS A 111 15.14 -18.85 31.34
N LYS A 112 16.25 -18.75 32.04
CA LYS A 112 17.62 -19.14 31.58
C LYS A 112 18.13 -18.41 30.33
N GLN A 113 17.50 -17.29 29.89
CA GLN A 113 17.95 -16.42 28.81
C GLN A 113 18.98 -15.40 29.32
N LYS A 114 20.08 -15.84 29.91
CA LYS A 114 21.02 -15.00 30.67
C LYS A 114 21.53 -13.80 29.87
N VAL A 115 21.97 -14.01 28.62
CA VAL A 115 22.55 -12.94 27.80
C VAL A 115 21.52 -11.86 27.52
N VAL A 116 20.33 -12.24 27.07
CA VAL A 116 19.24 -11.28 26.76
C VAL A 116 18.78 -10.53 28.00
N GLY A 117 18.63 -11.24 29.14
CA GLY A 117 18.24 -10.64 30.41
C GLY A 117 19.27 -9.62 30.92
N ILE A 118 20.56 -9.96 30.88
CA ILE A 118 21.66 -9.04 31.26
C ILE A 118 21.68 -7.82 30.33
N MET A 119 21.55 -7.98 29.00
CA MET A 119 21.52 -6.86 28.07
C MET A 119 20.38 -5.88 28.37
N TYR A 120 19.19 -6.38 28.69
CA TYR A 120 18.07 -5.52 29.08
C TYR A 120 18.35 -4.73 30.35
N ILE A 121 18.91 -5.38 31.40
CA ILE A 121 19.24 -4.72 32.68
C ILE A 121 20.33 -3.67 32.46
N VAL A 122 21.40 -4.03 31.73
CA VAL A 122 22.49 -3.08 31.45
C VAL A 122 21.97 -1.87 30.69
N PHE A 123 21.13 -2.08 29.68
CA PHE A 123 20.50 -0.98 28.95
C PHE A 123 19.65 -0.10 29.88
N GLU A 124 18.79 -0.70 30.71
CA GLU A 124 17.92 0.02 31.64
C GLU A 124 18.71 0.88 32.61
N VAL A 125 19.70 0.27 33.30
CA VAL A 125 20.52 0.96 34.28
C VAL A 125 21.34 2.08 33.64
N ALA A 126 21.99 1.79 32.51
CA ALA A 126 22.74 2.79 31.77
C ALA A 126 21.86 3.94 31.28
N TYR A 127 20.68 3.63 30.73
CA TYR A 127 19.76 4.67 30.26
C TYR A 127 19.24 5.53 31.41
N ILE A 128 18.81 4.94 32.52
CA ILE A 128 18.29 5.69 33.68
C ILE A 128 19.39 6.57 34.27
N ALA A 129 20.63 6.06 34.41
CA ALA A 129 21.74 6.84 34.91
C ALA A 129 22.07 8.04 33.99
N LEU A 130 22.21 7.81 32.68
CA LEU A 130 22.48 8.86 31.71
C LEU A 130 21.33 9.87 31.61
N PHE A 131 20.09 9.38 31.66
CA PHE A 131 18.92 10.22 31.61
C PHE A 131 18.80 11.10 32.85
N ALA A 132 19.11 10.55 34.05
CA ALA A 132 19.09 11.33 35.28
C ALA A 132 20.17 12.43 35.30
N ILE A 133 21.38 12.11 34.80
CA ILE A 133 22.51 13.04 34.79
C ILE A 133 22.31 14.14 33.71
N PHE A 134 21.97 13.76 32.48
CA PHE A 134 21.96 14.66 31.34
C PHE A 134 20.55 14.93 30.79
N GLY A 135 19.70 13.94 30.80
CA GLY A 135 18.39 14.00 30.12
C GLY A 135 17.40 14.92 30.82
N VAL A 136 17.33 14.83 32.15
CA VAL A 136 16.39 15.63 32.95
C VAL A 136 16.71 17.11 32.81
N SER A 137 17.98 17.49 32.95
CA SER A 137 18.42 18.88 32.77
C SER A 137 18.16 19.40 31.37
N SER A 138 18.53 18.59 30.35
CA SER A 138 18.34 18.96 28.93
C SER A 138 16.86 19.14 28.58
N ILE A 139 15.97 18.27 29.06
CA ILE A 139 14.52 18.38 28.80
C ILE A 139 13.90 19.54 29.60
N ALA A 140 14.35 19.77 30.85
CA ALA A 140 13.86 20.90 31.63
C ALA A 140 14.19 22.26 30.97
N LYS A 141 15.40 22.38 30.44
CA LYS A 141 15.84 23.57 29.69
C LYS A 141 15.08 23.78 28.36
N LEU A 142 14.53 22.72 27.75
CA LEU A 142 13.70 22.84 26.56
C LEU A 142 12.48 23.75 26.74
N ARG A 143 11.96 23.86 27.96
CA ARG A 143 10.78 24.69 28.23
C ARG A 143 11.02 26.17 27.85
N HIS A 144 12.26 26.68 28.09
CA HIS A 144 12.60 28.08 27.85
C HIS A 144 13.76 28.26 26.86
N LEU A 145 14.33 27.18 26.35
CA LEU A 145 15.52 27.17 25.47
C LEU A 145 16.73 27.92 26.04
N GLY A 146 16.86 27.85 27.36
CA GLY A 146 17.89 28.54 28.11
C GLY A 146 17.36 29.76 28.85
N THR A 147 17.98 30.07 29.95
CA THR A 147 17.63 31.19 30.82
C THR A 147 18.85 32.05 31.22
N VAL A 148 20.04 31.51 31.04
CA VAL A 148 21.28 32.19 31.43
C VAL A 148 21.90 32.85 30.17
N MET A 149 21.90 34.17 30.16
CA MET A 149 22.61 34.95 29.10
C MET A 149 24.12 34.95 29.38
N PRO A 150 24.97 34.85 28.37
CA PRO A 150 26.40 35.01 28.56
C PRO A 150 26.73 36.47 28.95
N GLY A 151 27.59 36.61 29.91
CA GLY A 151 27.92 37.93 30.42
C GLY A 151 28.77 37.88 31.69
N PRO A 152 29.21 39.02 32.21
CA PRO A 152 29.82 39.08 33.50
C PRO A 152 28.84 38.58 34.58
N ASP A 153 29.34 37.93 35.61
CA ASP A 153 28.51 37.45 36.73
C ASP A 153 27.70 38.59 37.32
N PRO A 154 26.37 38.54 37.28
CA PRO A 154 25.52 39.63 37.78
C PRO A 154 25.61 39.82 39.33
N ASP A 155 26.14 38.82 40.05
CA ASP A 155 26.33 38.89 41.51
C ASP A 155 27.73 39.37 41.89
N CYS A 156 28.55 39.78 40.89
CA CYS A 156 29.92 40.24 41.10
C CYS A 156 29.97 41.77 41.04
N ASP A 157 30.32 42.42 42.14
CA ASP A 157 30.54 43.89 42.26
C ASP A 157 31.97 44.34 41.96
N ASP A 158 32.87 43.42 41.57
CA ASP A 158 34.27 43.69 41.30
C ASP A 158 34.57 43.98 39.83
N MET A 159 35.67 44.73 39.57
CA MET A 159 36.12 45.07 38.22
C MET A 159 36.66 43.89 37.41
N PHE A 160 36.77 42.72 37.98
CA PHE A 160 37.24 41.45 37.39
C PHE A 160 36.21 40.30 37.63
N CYS A 161 34.99 40.52 37.19
CA CYS A 161 33.95 39.49 37.23
C CYS A 161 34.28 38.30 36.35
N GLU A 162 34.07 37.08 36.88
CA GLU A 162 34.13 35.88 36.04
C GLU A 162 33.05 35.98 34.95
N TRP A 163 33.44 35.57 33.75
CA TRP A 163 32.49 35.51 32.64
C TRP A 163 31.63 34.23 32.74
N ILE A 164 30.34 34.38 32.94
CA ILE A 164 29.43 33.25 32.94
C ILE A 164 29.20 32.82 31.49
N GLU A 165 29.50 31.56 31.19
CA GLU A 165 29.13 30.95 29.94
C GLU A 165 27.59 30.80 29.91
N GLY A 166 26.92 31.54 29.03
CA GLY A 166 25.47 31.48 28.88
C GLY A 166 25.01 30.17 28.25
N ASP A 167 23.71 29.93 28.35
CA ASP A 167 23.07 28.82 27.68
C ASP A 167 23.16 28.98 26.16
N ASN A 168 23.26 27.88 25.45
CA ASN A 168 23.15 27.84 23.99
C ASN A 168 21.85 27.18 23.55
N SER A 169 20.89 28.00 23.13
CA SER A 169 19.56 27.54 22.76
C SER A 169 19.58 26.48 21.64
N ILE A 170 20.53 26.53 20.71
CA ILE A 170 20.69 25.50 19.64
C ILE A 170 21.05 24.15 20.28
N MET A 171 22.08 24.16 21.15
CA MET A 171 22.54 22.94 21.81
C MET A 171 21.47 22.38 22.75
N ILE A 172 20.76 23.23 23.47
CA ILE A 172 19.63 22.82 24.32
C ILE A 172 18.53 22.16 23.47
N LEU A 173 18.21 22.74 22.33
CA LEU A 173 17.20 22.20 21.43
C LEU A 173 17.65 20.85 20.86
N ILE A 174 18.92 20.70 20.42
CA ILE A 174 19.48 19.46 19.88
C ILE A 174 19.52 18.39 20.97
N TYR A 175 20.11 18.66 22.13
CA TYR A 175 20.19 17.69 23.22
C TYR A 175 18.82 17.32 23.75
N GLY A 176 17.96 18.30 23.95
CA GLY A 176 16.59 18.07 24.37
C GLY A 176 15.80 17.21 23.39
N LEU A 177 15.92 17.48 22.08
CA LEU A 177 15.31 16.65 21.01
C LEU A 177 15.85 15.22 21.03
N LEU A 178 17.17 15.06 21.12
CA LEU A 178 17.79 13.72 21.18
C LEU A 178 17.30 12.94 22.40
N TRP A 179 17.18 13.59 23.57
CA TRP A 179 16.63 12.95 24.75
C TRP A 179 15.16 12.61 24.62
N VAL A 180 14.33 13.47 24.02
CA VAL A 180 12.93 13.15 23.72
C VAL A 180 12.83 11.95 22.77
N VAL A 181 13.65 11.90 21.71
CA VAL A 181 13.70 10.75 20.79
C VAL A 181 14.18 9.49 21.54
N SER A 182 15.16 9.62 22.46
CA SER A 182 15.67 8.47 23.23
C SER A 182 14.59 7.87 24.16
N ILE A 183 13.61 8.66 24.63
CA ILE A 183 12.46 8.16 25.39
C ILE A 183 11.65 7.13 24.55
N PHE A 184 11.48 7.38 23.25
CA PHE A 184 10.79 6.41 22.38
C PHE A 184 11.62 5.12 22.24
N LEU A 185 12.94 5.22 22.19
CA LEU A 185 13.83 4.04 22.20
C LEU A 185 13.67 3.27 23.52
N PHE A 186 13.66 3.95 24.65
CA PHE A 186 13.46 3.35 25.96
C PHE A 186 12.10 2.64 26.04
N LEU A 187 11.02 3.30 25.61
CA LEU A 187 9.68 2.71 25.54
C LEU A 187 9.62 1.51 24.60
N TYR A 188 10.37 1.54 23.49
CA TYR A 188 10.47 0.38 22.60
C TYR A 188 11.14 -0.80 23.29
N VAL A 189 12.28 -0.60 23.95
CA VAL A 189 12.99 -1.66 24.69
C VAL A 189 12.15 -2.17 25.86
N TRP A 190 11.50 -1.27 26.61
CA TRP A 190 10.52 -1.60 27.64
C TRP A 190 9.40 -2.50 27.11
N ASN A 191 8.78 -2.09 25.99
CA ASN A 191 7.76 -2.90 25.33
C ASN A 191 8.26 -4.28 24.94
N ARG A 192 9.49 -4.36 24.40
CA ARG A 192 10.12 -5.65 24.03
C ARG A 192 10.40 -6.53 25.24
N SER A 193 10.82 -5.96 26.37
CA SER A 193 11.02 -6.70 27.62
C SER A 193 9.71 -7.32 28.12
N ILE A 194 8.62 -6.55 28.11
CA ILE A 194 7.29 -7.01 28.51
C ILE A 194 6.78 -8.09 27.59
N GLU A 195 6.87 -7.89 26.27
CA GLU A 195 6.44 -8.88 25.27
C GLU A 195 7.23 -10.19 25.43
N ASN A 196 8.52 -10.11 25.74
CA ASN A 196 9.34 -11.27 26.04
C ASN A 196 8.88 -11.98 27.32
N GLY A 197 8.56 -11.23 28.37
CA GLY A 197 8.05 -11.78 29.62
C GLY A 197 6.72 -12.49 29.42
N TYR A 198 5.78 -11.85 28.74
CA TYR A 198 4.49 -12.46 28.44
C TYR A 198 4.61 -13.70 27.54
N LEU A 199 5.53 -13.65 26.59
CA LEU A 199 5.83 -14.78 25.73
C LEU A 199 6.37 -15.98 26.53
N ASN A 200 7.29 -15.73 27.47
CA ASN A 200 7.86 -16.76 28.33
C ASN A 200 6.75 -17.42 29.18
N TYR A 201 5.89 -16.63 29.79
CA TYR A 201 4.74 -17.12 30.52
C TYR A 201 3.84 -18.03 29.67
N ARG A 202 3.53 -17.64 28.45
CA ARG A 202 2.69 -18.47 27.56
C ARG A 202 3.41 -19.73 27.10
N ILE A 203 4.72 -19.70 26.92
CA ILE A 203 5.49 -20.93 26.60
C ILE A 203 5.46 -21.92 27.76
N ASP A 204 5.55 -21.47 29.01
CA ASP A 204 5.46 -22.35 30.18
C ASP A 204 4.12 -23.05 30.29
N ASN A 205 3.08 -22.36 29.89
CA ASN A 205 1.71 -22.86 29.92
C ASN A 205 1.20 -23.31 28.53
N TYR A 206 2.10 -23.62 27.58
CA TYR A 206 1.75 -23.82 26.17
C TYR A 206 0.65 -24.88 25.97
N LEU A 207 0.77 -26.08 26.55
CA LEU A 207 -0.22 -27.15 26.35
C LEU A 207 -1.59 -26.78 26.91
N LYS A 208 -1.62 -26.11 28.07
CA LYS A 208 -2.84 -25.60 28.69
C LYS A 208 -3.50 -24.54 27.82
N PHE A 209 -2.71 -23.60 27.29
CA PHE A 209 -3.21 -22.54 26.42
C PHE A 209 -3.67 -23.07 25.06
N GLU A 210 -2.97 -24.06 24.49
CA GLU A 210 -3.36 -24.65 23.20
C GLU A 210 -4.73 -25.32 23.27
N GLU A 211 -5.01 -26.05 24.36
CA GLU A 211 -6.32 -26.66 24.57
C GLU A 211 -7.43 -25.63 24.75
N ILE A 212 -7.16 -24.60 25.55
CA ILE A 212 -8.10 -23.49 25.78
C ILE A 212 -8.33 -22.70 24.50
N ASP A 213 -7.26 -22.41 23.74
CA ASP A 213 -7.37 -21.67 22.48
C ASP A 213 -8.20 -22.45 21.46
N LYS A 214 -8.07 -23.78 21.35
CA LYS A 214 -8.92 -24.61 20.49
C LYS A 214 -10.39 -24.53 20.88
N LYS A 215 -10.70 -24.66 22.16
CA LYS A 215 -12.07 -24.52 22.68
C LYS A 215 -12.61 -23.10 22.44
N ASN A 216 -11.78 -22.07 22.67
CA ASN A 216 -12.14 -20.67 22.43
C ASN A 216 -12.47 -20.36 20.98
N ILE A 217 -11.71 -20.95 20.02
CA ILE A 217 -11.98 -20.80 18.59
C ILE A 217 -13.35 -21.43 18.23
N GLU A 218 -13.65 -22.60 18.74
CA GLU A 218 -14.95 -23.25 18.47
C GLU A 218 -16.12 -22.42 19.00
N ILE A 219 -16.04 -21.94 20.23
CA ILE A 219 -17.07 -21.07 20.83
C ILE A 219 -17.16 -19.74 20.10
N SER A 220 -16.02 -19.14 19.72
CA SER A 220 -16.05 -17.90 18.98
C SER A 220 -16.82 -17.99 17.66
N LYS A 221 -16.74 -19.13 16.97
CA LYS A 221 -17.53 -19.37 15.75
C LYS A 221 -19.03 -19.42 16.03
N LYS A 222 -19.43 -20.11 17.12
CA LYS A 222 -20.85 -20.17 17.53
C LYS A 222 -21.38 -18.80 17.91
N LEU A 223 -20.63 -18.06 18.72
CA LEU A 223 -21.00 -16.72 19.16
C LEU A 223 -20.99 -15.67 18.02
N ASP A 224 -20.09 -15.82 17.06
CA ASP A 224 -20.05 -14.97 15.87
C ASP A 224 -21.30 -15.18 14.99
N ALA A 225 -21.75 -16.42 14.80
CA ALA A 225 -23.00 -16.72 14.10
C ALA A 225 -24.20 -16.08 14.80
N LYS A 226 -24.33 -16.22 16.12
CA LYS A 226 -25.38 -15.56 16.91
C LYS A 226 -25.28 -14.02 16.83
N ALA A 227 -24.07 -13.47 16.82
CA ALA A 227 -23.87 -12.03 16.69
C ALA A 227 -24.36 -11.51 15.33
N ARG A 228 -24.18 -12.28 14.26
CA ARG A 228 -24.69 -11.94 12.93
C ARG A 228 -26.21 -11.92 12.92
N GLU A 229 -26.85 -12.97 13.40
CA GLU A 229 -28.30 -13.07 13.50
C GLU A 229 -28.90 -11.92 14.32
N SER A 230 -28.31 -11.63 15.48
CA SER A 230 -28.76 -10.52 16.36
C SER A 230 -28.58 -9.15 15.72
N PHE A 231 -27.50 -8.97 14.96
CA PHE A 231 -27.27 -7.73 14.22
C PHE A 231 -28.29 -7.52 13.10
N GLU A 232 -28.65 -8.58 12.38
CA GLU A 232 -29.70 -8.54 11.33
C GLU A 232 -31.06 -8.21 11.90
N GLN A 233 -31.36 -8.69 13.13
CA GLN A 233 -32.57 -8.32 13.88
C GLN A 233 -32.54 -6.90 14.47
N GLY A 234 -31.48 -6.14 14.23
CA GLY A 234 -31.34 -4.76 14.74
C GLY A 234 -31.00 -4.67 16.23
N ILE A 235 -30.61 -5.77 16.87
CA ILE A 235 -30.29 -5.80 18.30
C ILE A 235 -28.97 -5.08 18.53
N SER A 236 -28.92 -4.16 19.51
CA SER A 236 -27.69 -3.45 19.84
C SER A 236 -26.63 -4.37 20.46
N LEU A 237 -25.34 -4.05 20.25
CA LEU A 237 -24.22 -4.79 20.87
C LEU A 237 -24.37 -4.92 22.39
N LYS A 238 -24.90 -3.88 23.06
CA LYS A 238 -25.12 -3.88 24.51
C LYS A 238 -26.18 -4.91 24.93
N THR A 239 -27.28 -4.94 24.20
CA THR A 239 -28.38 -5.89 24.44
C THR A 239 -27.94 -7.32 24.12
N PHE A 240 -27.22 -7.51 23.01
CA PHE A 240 -26.67 -8.82 22.63
C PHE A 240 -25.70 -9.36 23.67
N LYS A 241 -24.77 -8.53 24.19
CA LYS A 241 -23.86 -8.93 25.26
C LYS A 241 -24.63 -9.39 26.51
N ALA A 242 -25.70 -8.71 26.86
CA ALA A 242 -26.54 -9.08 27.99
C ALA A 242 -27.27 -10.40 27.76
N SER A 243 -27.77 -10.66 26.55
CA SER A 243 -28.46 -11.94 26.23
C SER A 243 -27.53 -13.15 26.21
N CYS A 244 -26.23 -12.96 25.92
CA CYS A 244 -25.26 -14.04 25.92
C CYS A 244 -24.49 -14.18 27.25
N ALA A 245 -24.80 -13.38 28.25
CA ALA A 245 -24.03 -13.33 29.50
C ALA A 245 -24.00 -14.69 30.22
N ASP A 246 -25.16 -15.33 30.38
CA ASP A 246 -25.28 -16.62 31.07
C ASP A 246 -24.57 -17.74 30.31
N GLU A 247 -24.66 -17.76 28.98
CA GLU A 247 -23.95 -18.74 28.13
C GLU A 247 -22.44 -18.57 28.23
N VAL A 248 -21.96 -17.36 28.24
CA VAL A 248 -20.55 -17.02 28.42
C VAL A 248 -20.06 -17.41 29.81
N GLU A 249 -20.83 -17.13 30.86
CA GLU A 249 -20.50 -17.50 32.23
C GLU A 249 -20.47 -19.02 32.40
N ASN A 250 -21.44 -19.77 31.86
CA ASN A 250 -21.47 -21.22 31.88
C ASN A 250 -20.23 -21.84 31.19
N TYR A 251 -19.84 -21.25 30.06
CA TYR A 251 -18.62 -21.70 29.39
C TYR A 251 -17.35 -21.39 30.19
N ILE A 252 -17.25 -20.19 30.74
CA ILE A 252 -16.09 -19.75 31.51
C ILE A 252 -15.98 -20.54 32.81
N ALA A 253 -17.10 -20.93 33.43
CA ALA A 253 -17.13 -21.70 34.66
C ALA A 253 -16.40 -23.06 34.57
N ILE A 254 -16.33 -23.65 33.39
CA ILE A 254 -15.63 -24.93 33.12
C ILE A 254 -14.09 -24.77 33.25
N ILE A 255 -13.58 -23.54 33.12
CA ILE A 255 -12.15 -23.26 33.19
C ILE A 255 -11.77 -23.16 34.68
N GLU A 256 -10.90 -24.04 35.15
CA GLU A 256 -10.50 -24.10 36.55
C GLU A 256 -9.70 -22.89 37.04
N ASP A 257 -8.81 -22.38 36.18
CA ASP A 257 -7.92 -21.26 36.48
C ASP A 257 -8.61 -19.90 36.34
N GLN A 258 -8.58 -19.10 37.41
CA GLN A 258 -9.22 -17.78 37.48
C GLN A 258 -8.64 -16.79 36.46
N GLN A 259 -7.32 -16.83 36.22
CA GLN A 259 -6.69 -15.92 35.25
C GLN A 259 -7.11 -16.25 33.81
N GLU A 260 -7.23 -17.54 33.52
CA GLU A 260 -7.70 -18.01 32.22
C GLU A 260 -9.20 -17.71 32.00
N ARG A 261 -10.02 -17.81 33.05
CA ARG A 261 -11.43 -17.37 32.99
C ARG A 261 -11.55 -15.91 32.59
N ASP A 262 -10.82 -15.05 33.28
CA ASP A 262 -10.81 -13.61 33.01
C ASP A 262 -10.26 -13.30 31.59
N TYR A 263 -9.23 -14.03 31.17
CA TYR A 263 -8.67 -13.88 29.83
C TYR A 263 -9.63 -14.32 28.74
N THR A 264 -10.29 -15.47 28.92
CA THR A 264 -11.30 -15.98 27.99
C THR A 264 -12.49 -15.04 27.90
N ARG A 265 -12.96 -14.49 29.03
CA ARG A 265 -14.02 -13.46 29.04
C ARG A 265 -13.62 -12.24 28.22
N TYR A 266 -12.42 -11.74 28.41
CA TYR A 266 -11.88 -10.62 27.62
C TYR A 266 -11.85 -10.92 26.11
N LEU A 267 -11.41 -12.12 25.71
CA LEU A 267 -11.38 -12.53 24.31
C LEU A 267 -12.78 -12.64 23.70
N ILE A 268 -13.74 -13.20 24.43
CA ILE A 268 -15.14 -13.32 23.99
C ILE A 268 -15.78 -11.94 23.84
N GLU A 269 -15.58 -11.03 24.77
CA GLU A 269 -16.06 -9.65 24.67
C GLU A 269 -15.42 -8.90 23.48
N GLY A 270 -14.14 -9.14 23.23
CA GLY A 270 -13.43 -8.63 22.06
C GLY A 270 -14.01 -9.17 20.76
N THR A 271 -14.41 -10.44 20.75
CA THR A 271 -15.07 -11.08 19.59
C THR A 271 -16.38 -10.39 19.26
N PHE A 272 -17.24 -10.17 20.25
CA PHE A 272 -18.52 -9.48 20.02
C PHE A 272 -18.34 -8.07 19.42
N ALA A 273 -17.42 -7.31 19.99
CA ALA A 273 -17.13 -5.96 19.49
C ALA A 273 -16.56 -5.99 18.06
N HIS A 274 -15.73 -6.99 17.75
CA HIS A 274 -15.15 -7.16 16.42
C HIS A 274 -16.19 -7.56 15.39
N SER A 275 -17.04 -8.53 15.70
CA SER A 275 -18.13 -9.00 14.82
C SER A 275 -19.09 -7.88 14.47
N TYR A 276 -19.60 -7.15 15.47
CA TYR A 276 -20.49 -6.01 15.23
C TYR A 276 -19.83 -4.87 14.43
N LYS A 277 -18.55 -4.62 14.65
CA LYS A 277 -17.80 -3.62 13.87
C LYS A 277 -17.67 -4.06 12.41
N HIS A 278 -17.39 -5.33 12.17
CA HIS A 278 -17.31 -5.88 10.82
C HIS A 278 -18.65 -5.83 10.11
N LEU A 279 -19.72 -6.30 10.76
CA LEU A 279 -21.08 -6.27 10.22
C LEU A 279 -21.54 -4.85 9.87
N LYS A 280 -21.24 -3.87 10.74
CA LYS A 280 -21.50 -2.46 10.44
C LYS A 280 -20.71 -1.94 9.25
N GLN A 281 -19.50 -2.42 9.03
CA GLN A 281 -18.72 -2.11 7.82
C GLN A 281 -19.34 -2.73 6.58
N MET A 282 -19.77 -3.99 6.65
CA MET A 282 -20.49 -4.68 5.57
C MET A 282 -21.74 -3.92 5.19
N GLN A 283 -22.62 -3.62 6.14
CA GLN A 283 -23.85 -2.85 5.92
C GLN A 283 -23.59 -1.50 5.23
N LYS A 284 -22.51 -0.81 5.62
CA LYS A 284 -22.12 0.45 4.96
C LYS A 284 -21.74 0.24 3.50
N GLN A 285 -21.02 -0.82 3.18
CA GLN A 285 -20.62 -1.11 1.79
C GLN A 285 -21.82 -1.57 0.96
N GLU A 286 -22.71 -2.34 1.55
CA GLU A 286 -23.99 -2.73 0.95
C GLU A 286 -24.85 -1.51 0.60
N ALA A 287 -24.96 -0.57 1.52
CA ALA A 287 -25.67 0.69 1.25
C ALA A 287 -25.04 1.52 0.11
N ILE A 288 -23.70 1.51 -0.01
CA ILE A 288 -23.01 2.14 -1.14
C ILE A 288 -23.35 1.40 -2.44
N LEU A 289 -23.35 0.08 -2.41
CA LEU A 289 -23.66 -0.76 -3.56
C LEU A 289 -25.11 -0.56 -4.03
N ALA A 290 -26.05 -0.55 -3.10
CA ALA A 290 -27.47 -0.25 -3.39
C ALA A 290 -27.64 1.13 -4.07
N LYS A 291 -26.95 2.16 -3.59
CA LYS A 291 -26.94 3.49 -4.21
C LYS A 291 -26.34 3.48 -5.63
N LEU A 292 -25.33 2.67 -5.88
CA LEU A 292 -24.74 2.55 -7.22
C LEU A 292 -25.70 1.85 -8.19
N PHE A 293 -26.41 0.82 -7.75
CA PHE A 293 -27.44 0.17 -8.54
C PHE A 293 -28.59 1.13 -8.85
N ALA A 294 -29.16 1.79 -7.85
CA ALA A 294 -30.23 2.78 -8.07
C ALA A 294 -29.80 3.89 -9.05
N LYS A 295 -28.52 4.33 -8.98
CA LYS A 295 -27.99 5.29 -9.94
C LYS A 295 -27.88 4.74 -11.36
N LYS A 296 -27.51 3.46 -11.51
CA LYS A 296 -27.48 2.79 -12.82
C LYS A 296 -28.86 2.71 -13.41
N ASP A 297 -29.83 2.27 -12.63
CA ASP A 297 -31.23 2.10 -13.06
C ASP A 297 -31.82 3.46 -13.50
N LEU A 298 -31.55 4.52 -12.75
CA LEU A 298 -31.95 5.88 -13.13
C LEU A 298 -31.31 6.33 -14.46
N LEU A 299 -30.04 5.96 -14.71
CA LEU A 299 -29.36 6.27 -15.98
C LEU A 299 -29.97 5.51 -17.15
N ILE A 300 -30.43 4.27 -16.94
CA ILE A 300 -31.12 3.47 -17.95
C ILE A 300 -32.47 4.07 -18.26
N GLU A 301 -33.26 4.40 -17.23
CA GLU A 301 -34.59 5.05 -17.39
C GLU A 301 -34.47 6.40 -18.12
N GLN A 302 -33.54 7.26 -17.72
CA GLN A 302 -33.29 8.54 -18.41
C GLN A 302 -32.82 8.33 -19.85
N ARG A 303 -32.08 7.26 -20.13
CA ARG A 303 -31.68 6.92 -21.49
C ARG A 303 -32.89 6.59 -22.36
N GLU A 304 -33.78 5.74 -21.87
CA GLU A 304 -34.96 5.32 -22.61
C GLU A 304 -35.92 6.50 -22.89
N ALA A 305 -36.21 7.31 -21.88
CA ALA A 305 -37.01 8.50 -21.99
C ALA A 305 -36.46 9.52 -23.01
N ASN A 306 -35.17 9.83 -22.90
CA ASN A 306 -34.53 10.81 -23.79
C ASN A 306 -34.25 10.22 -25.19
N ARG A 307 -34.17 8.91 -25.35
CA ARG A 307 -33.96 8.25 -26.63
C ARG A 307 -35.17 8.50 -27.55
N GLN A 308 -36.38 8.39 -27.02
CA GLN A 308 -37.59 8.71 -27.77
C GLN A 308 -37.58 10.16 -28.26
N GLU A 309 -37.12 11.10 -27.44
CA GLU A 309 -36.98 12.50 -27.85
C GLU A 309 -35.94 12.69 -28.98
N GLN A 310 -34.82 11.95 -28.95
CA GLN A 310 -33.82 12.00 -30.01
C GLN A 310 -34.34 11.37 -31.32
N VAL A 311 -35.13 10.30 -31.23
CA VAL A 311 -35.82 9.71 -32.40
C VAL A 311 -36.75 10.72 -33.03
N LEU A 312 -37.60 11.39 -32.22
CA LEU A 312 -38.49 12.45 -32.72
C LEU A 312 -37.72 13.64 -33.33
N LYS A 313 -36.59 14.00 -32.79
CA LYS A 313 -35.70 15.05 -33.34
C LYS A 313 -35.10 14.60 -34.65
N ARG A 314 -34.68 13.35 -34.79
CA ARG A 314 -34.21 12.77 -36.06
C ARG A 314 -35.29 12.81 -37.12
N ASP A 315 -36.47 12.33 -36.78
CA ASP A 315 -37.60 12.21 -37.72
C ASP A 315 -38.06 13.59 -38.22
N ARG A 316 -38.18 14.59 -37.34
CA ARG A 316 -38.47 15.99 -37.72
C ARG A 316 -37.39 16.58 -38.63
N LYS A 317 -36.12 16.25 -38.44
CA LYS A 317 -35.04 16.70 -39.31
C LYS A 317 -35.05 16.01 -40.64
N LEU A 318 -35.38 14.72 -40.71
CA LEU A 318 -35.58 13.99 -41.98
C LEU A 318 -36.73 14.54 -42.78
N GLU A 319 -37.87 14.86 -42.16
CA GLU A 319 -38.98 15.52 -42.80
C GLU A 319 -38.64 16.91 -43.38
N ALA A 320 -37.86 17.69 -42.64
CA ALA A 320 -37.45 19.04 -43.05
C ALA A 320 -36.39 19.06 -44.19
N TYR A 321 -35.63 17.94 -44.35
CA TYR A 321 -34.57 17.82 -45.35
C TYR A 321 -34.91 16.81 -46.47
N ASN A 322 -36.18 16.65 -46.79
CA ASN A 322 -36.62 15.79 -47.91
C ASN A 322 -36.01 16.26 -49.22
N GLY A 323 -35.05 15.49 -49.80
CA GLY A 323 -34.32 15.80 -51.03
C GLY A 323 -32.88 16.28 -50.83
N ALA A 324 -32.30 16.15 -49.64
CA ALA A 324 -30.92 16.49 -49.37
C ALA A 324 -29.94 15.37 -49.80
N ASP A 325 -28.65 15.72 -49.97
CA ASP A 325 -27.58 14.81 -50.26
C ASP A 325 -27.47 13.65 -49.23
N GLU A 326 -27.10 12.46 -49.71
CA GLU A 326 -26.99 11.23 -48.93
C GLU A 326 -26.09 11.42 -47.67
N ASP A 327 -25.04 12.22 -47.80
CA ASP A 327 -24.14 12.63 -46.69
C ASP A 327 -24.84 13.42 -45.54
N VAL A 328 -25.91 14.12 -45.82
CA VAL A 328 -26.71 14.90 -44.85
C VAL A 328 -27.69 13.98 -44.16
N ILE A 329 -28.29 13.07 -44.94
CA ILE A 329 -29.21 12.06 -44.38
C ILE A 329 -28.48 11.14 -43.40
N ASP A 330 -27.27 10.71 -43.72
CA ASP A 330 -26.43 9.87 -42.84
C ASP A 330 -26.05 10.58 -41.55
N LYS A 331 -25.72 11.87 -41.60
CA LYS A 331 -25.50 12.68 -40.39
C LYS A 331 -26.73 12.84 -39.52
N ILE A 332 -27.93 12.93 -40.11
CA ILE A 332 -29.17 13.00 -39.36
C ILE A 332 -29.49 11.66 -38.72
N ASN A 333 -29.26 10.54 -39.40
CA ASN A 333 -29.45 9.20 -38.87
C ASN A 333 -28.48 8.88 -37.72
N SER A 334 -27.24 9.38 -37.80
CA SER A 334 -26.23 9.16 -36.75
C SER A 334 -26.55 9.88 -35.42
N ILE A 335 -27.53 10.79 -35.35
CA ILE A 335 -27.89 11.51 -34.11
C ILE A 335 -28.32 10.57 -33.00
N VAL A 336 -29.13 9.57 -33.30
CA VAL A 336 -29.64 8.60 -32.33
C VAL A 336 -28.51 7.65 -31.93
N GLU A 337 -27.66 7.23 -32.86
CA GLU A 337 -26.55 6.36 -32.63
C GLU A 337 -25.47 6.99 -31.74
N ILE A 338 -25.12 8.26 -32.01
CA ILE A 338 -24.18 9.02 -31.13
C ILE A 338 -24.75 9.16 -29.73
N TYR A 339 -26.07 9.38 -29.60
CA TYR A 339 -26.70 9.47 -28.30
C TYR A 339 -26.66 8.12 -27.56
N ASP A 340 -27.00 7.02 -28.26
CA ASP A 340 -26.96 5.68 -27.70
C ASP A 340 -25.55 5.30 -27.26
N ASN A 341 -24.52 5.57 -28.06
CA ASN A 341 -23.14 5.29 -27.73
C ASN A 341 -22.66 6.07 -26.48
N ASN A 342 -22.97 7.38 -26.41
CA ASN A 342 -22.60 8.22 -25.27
C ASN A 342 -23.29 7.80 -23.98
N THR A 343 -24.55 7.38 -24.06
CA THR A 343 -25.32 6.94 -22.88
C THR A 343 -24.93 5.53 -22.45
N MET A 344 -24.65 4.61 -23.38
CA MET A 344 -24.07 3.30 -23.09
C MET A 344 -22.74 3.41 -22.35
N LEU A 345 -21.88 4.34 -22.74
CA LEU A 345 -20.64 4.59 -22.03
C LEU A 345 -20.86 5.01 -20.56
N LYS A 346 -21.90 5.81 -20.28
CA LYS A 346 -22.25 6.19 -18.91
C LYS A 346 -22.73 5.00 -18.10
N VAL A 347 -23.54 4.12 -18.66
CA VAL A 347 -24.04 2.88 -18.03
C VAL A 347 -22.88 1.93 -17.79
N SER A 348 -22.00 1.72 -18.79
CA SER A 348 -20.80 0.89 -18.64
C SER A 348 -19.87 1.40 -17.51
N ASN A 349 -19.70 2.70 -17.38
CA ASN A 349 -18.92 3.28 -16.27
C ASN A 349 -19.59 3.09 -14.90
N ALA A 350 -20.91 3.05 -14.85
CA ALA A 350 -21.65 2.70 -13.63
C ALA A 350 -21.43 1.22 -13.27
N ASP A 351 -21.47 0.32 -14.26
CA ASP A 351 -21.18 -1.11 -14.08
C ASP A 351 -19.77 -1.37 -13.57
N LYS A 352 -18.77 -0.70 -14.13
CA LYS A 352 -17.38 -0.78 -13.63
C LYS A 352 -17.29 -0.40 -12.14
N LYS A 353 -18.03 0.63 -11.72
CA LYS A 353 -18.07 1.04 -10.31
C LYS A 353 -18.76 0.00 -9.42
N ILE A 354 -19.85 -0.60 -9.90
CA ILE A 354 -20.58 -1.68 -9.21
C ILE A 354 -19.66 -2.90 -9.06
N LYS A 355 -19.04 -3.38 -10.12
CA LYS A 355 -18.07 -4.51 -10.06
C LYS A 355 -16.94 -4.26 -9.08
N LYS A 356 -16.38 -3.03 -9.09
CA LYS A 356 -15.34 -2.66 -8.11
C LYS A 356 -15.85 -2.72 -6.68
N GLN A 357 -17.07 -2.23 -6.43
CA GLN A 357 -17.66 -2.26 -5.09
C GLN A 357 -18.00 -3.69 -4.63
N GLN A 358 -18.48 -4.54 -5.54
CA GLN A 358 -18.68 -5.97 -5.28
C GLN A 358 -17.36 -6.67 -4.91
N HIS A 359 -16.27 -6.35 -5.60
CA HIS A 359 -14.94 -6.86 -5.24
C HIS A 359 -14.51 -6.42 -3.83
N VAL A 360 -14.72 -5.15 -3.47
CA VAL A 360 -14.46 -4.67 -2.10
C VAL A 360 -15.27 -5.44 -1.05
N MET A 361 -16.52 -5.74 -1.34
CA MET A 361 -17.38 -6.55 -0.46
C MET A 361 -16.84 -7.98 -0.31
N HIS A 362 -16.49 -8.62 -1.43
CA HIS A 362 -15.91 -9.97 -1.42
C HIS A 362 -14.61 -10.01 -0.61
N GLU A 363 -13.70 -9.05 -0.80
CA GLU A 363 -12.46 -8.96 -0.02
C GLU A 363 -12.72 -8.75 1.48
N LEU A 364 -13.73 -7.97 1.84
CA LEU A 364 -14.11 -7.79 3.25
C LEU A 364 -14.60 -9.11 3.86
N THR A 365 -15.40 -9.88 3.11
CA THR A 365 -15.89 -11.20 3.56
C THR A 365 -14.75 -12.21 3.65
N LYS A 366 -13.88 -12.27 2.64
CA LYS A 366 -12.74 -13.20 2.60
C LYS A 366 -11.71 -12.93 3.70
N ARG A 367 -11.47 -11.65 4.03
CA ARG A 367 -10.49 -11.24 5.05
C ARG A 367 -11.05 -11.29 6.47
N TYR A 368 -12.32 -11.64 6.63
CA TYR A 368 -12.88 -11.75 7.96
C TYR A 368 -12.32 -12.98 8.68
N SER A 369 -11.72 -12.73 9.80
CA SER A 369 -11.40 -13.76 10.80
C SER A 369 -11.90 -13.30 12.16
N SER A 370 -12.31 -14.23 12.99
CA SER A 370 -12.78 -13.89 14.32
C SER A 370 -11.65 -13.24 15.14
N TYR A 371 -12.01 -12.43 16.11
CA TYR A 371 -11.02 -11.77 16.96
C TYR A 371 -10.10 -12.79 17.66
N ILE A 372 -10.66 -13.90 18.11
CA ILE A 372 -9.91 -14.97 18.79
C ILE A 372 -8.95 -15.64 17.81
N GLU A 373 -9.39 -15.96 16.58
CA GLU A 373 -8.50 -16.49 15.54
C GLU A 373 -7.36 -15.54 15.20
N MET A 374 -7.64 -14.24 15.10
CA MET A 374 -6.59 -13.26 14.88
C MET A 374 -5.58 -13.19 16.03
N GLN A 375 -6.02 -13.30 17.28
CA GLN A 375 -5.12 -13.34 18.42
C GLN A 375 -4.33 -14.65 18.46
N HIS A 376 -4.96 -15.78 18.16
CA HIS A 376 -4.32 -17.08 18.05
C HIS A 376 -3.24 -17.10 16.96
N THR A 377 -3.55 -16.61 15.76
CA THR A 377 -2.57 -16.50 14.65
C THR A 377 -1.39 -15.62 15.04
N LYS A 378 -1.65 -14.44 15.60
CA LYS A 378 -0.57 -13.55 16.08
C LYS A 378 0.29 -14.18 17.16
N ASN A 379 -0.30 -14.98 18.04
CA ASN A 379 0.44 -15.69 19.07
C ASN A 379 1.28 -16.80 18.43
N ASN A 380 0.71 -17.59 17.51
CA ASN A 380 1.44 -18.65 16.80
C ASN A 380 2.60 -18.12 15.97
N ASP A 381 2.44 -16.98 15.29
CA ASP A 381 3.54 -16.32 14.56
C ASP A 381 4.67 -15.91 15.50
N LYS A 382 4.34 -15.47 16.71
CA LYS A 382 5.32 -15.13 17.75
C LYS A 382 5.96 -16.38 18.35
N TYR A 383 5.20 -17.46 18.54
CA TYR A 383 5.66 -18.73 19.14
C TYR A 383 6.43 -19.58 18.14
N GLY A 384 6.17 -19.47 16.84
CA GLY A 384 6.78 -20.29 15.81
C GLY A 384 8.31 -20.31 15.84
N LYS A 385 8.93 -19.20 16.28
CA LYS A 385 10.40 -19.13 16.50
C LYS A 385 10.88 -19.92 17.72
N PHE A 386 10.00 -20.24 18.67
CA PHE A 386 10.32 -20.93 19.92
C PHE A 386 9.80 -22.37 19.96
N ASN A 387 9.17 -22.79 18.91
CA ASN A 387 8.53 -24.08 18.78
C ASN A 387 9.50 -25.23 18.45
N ASN A 388 10.81 -24.96 18.35
CA ASN A 388 11.80 -26.01 18.02
C ASN A 388 11.83 -27.10 19.08
N TYR A 389 11.66 -26.76 20.36
CA TYR A 389 11.60 -27.75 21.45
C TYR A 389 10.41 -28.66 21.26
N TYR A 390 9.20 -28.13 21.12
CA TYR A 390 7.99 -28.94 20.95
C TYR A 390 7.99 -29.70 19.65
N LYS A 391 8.49 -29.11 18.54
CA LYS A 391 8.65 -29.80 17.27
C LYS A 391 9.60 -30.98 17.39
N HIS A 392 10.71 -30.83 18.13
CA HIS A 392 11.65 -31.90 18.32
C HIS A 392 11.06 -33.03 19.16
N VAL A 393 10.44 -32.68 20.29
CA VAL A 393 9.72 -33.68 21.14
C VAL A 393 8.58 -34.35 20.38
N ALA A 394 7.76 -33.59 19.64
CA ALA A 394 6.69 -34.11 18.83
C ALA A 394 7.22 -35.03 17.70
N ASN A 395 8.38 -34.71 17.11
CA ASN A 395 9.02 -35.59 16.13
C ASN A 395 9.49 -36.92 16.75
N LEU A 396 10.07 -36.88 17.96
CA LEU A 396 10.43 -38.07 18.72
C LEU A 396 9.19 -38.89 19.09
N ASP A 397 8.11 -38.22 19.51
CA ASP A 397 6.83 -38.90 19.79
C ASP A 397 6.22 -39.56 18.55
N THR A 398 6.33 -38.89 17.40
CA THR A 398 5.89 -39.45 16.12
C THR A 398 6.69 -40.70 15.75
N GLN A 399 8.00 -40.70 15.94
CA GLN A 399 8.85 -41.84 15.70
C GLN A 399 8.55 -42.95 16.70
N LEU A 400 8.37 -42.62 17.98
CA LEU A 400 7.96 -43.59 18.98
C LEU A 400 6.59 -44.23 18.66
N LEU A 401 5.63 -43.46 18.22
CA LEU A 401 4.31 -43.96 17.81
C LEU A 401 4.44 -44.94 16.63
N PHE A 402 5.27 -44.59 15.65
CA PHE A 402 5.56 -45.47 14.51
C PHE A 402 6.14 -46.80 14.94
N TYR A 403 7.23 -46.83 15.72
CA TYR A 403 7.86 -48.06 16.15
C TYR A 403 7.00 -48.88 17.14
N LYS A 404 6.18 -48.26 17.95
CA LYS A 404 5.21 -48.95 18.82
C LYS A 404 4.11 -49.63 18.02
N ASN A 405 3.78 -49.14 16.85
CA ASN A 405 2.77 -49.75 15.96
C ASN A 405 3.42 -50.40 14.72
N PHE A 406 4.71 -50.75 14.81
CA PHE A 406 5.48 -51.26 13.70
C PHE A 406 4.88 -52.49 13.04
N ASP A 407 4.36 -53.44 13.82
CA ASP A 407 3.74 -54.65 13.30
C ASP A 407 2.52 -54.32 12.43
N GLN A 408 1.70 -53.36 12.80
CA GLN A 408 0.55 -52.89 12.00
C GLN A 408 0.98 -52.39 10.62
N PHE A 409 2.04 -51.60 10.54
CA PHE A 409 2.57 -51.12 9.27
C PHE A 409 3.21 -52.23 8.45
N LYS A 410 3.92 -53.16 9.09
CA LYS A 410 4.49 -54.37 8.49
C LYS A 410 3.40 -55.27 7.92
N ASP A 411 2.33 -55.54 8.69
CA ASP A 411 1.20 -56.35 8.26
C ASP A 411 0.49 -55.72 7.07
N LYS A 412 0.27 -54.41 7.11
CA LYS A 412 -0.34 -53.69 5.99
C LYS A 412 0.54 -53.70 4.72
N TYR A 413 1.85 -53.56 4.88
CA TYR A 413 2.80 -53.71 3.78
C TYR A 413 2.71 -55.13 3.17
N ASN A 414 2.73 -56.18 4.00
CA ASN A 414 2.65 -57.57 3.55
C ASN A 414 1.29 -57.88 2.91
N GLU A 415 0.19 -57.41 3.49
CA GLU A 415 -1.14 -57.49 2.90
C GLU A 415 -1.18 -56.83 1.50
N SER A 416 -0.63 -55.63 1.37
CA SER A 416 -0.60 -54.91 0.09
C SER A 416 0.32 -55.59 -0.93
N LEU A 417 1.44 -56.20 -0.45
CA LEU A 417 2.31 -57.00 -1.31
C LEU A 417 1.57 -58.23 -1.88
N ASN A 418 0.85 -58.97 -1.03
CA ASN A 418 0.05 -60.12 -1.44
C ASN A 418 -1.08 -59.69 -2.39
N LEU A 419 -1.79 -58.62 -2.05
CA LEU A 419 -2.85 -58.06 -2.91
C LEU A 419 -2.32 -57.60 -4.28
N TYR A 420 -1.11 -57.06 -4.33
CA TYR A 420 -0.50 -56.67 -5.62
C TYR A 420 -0.14 -57.92 -6.46
N GLN A 421 0.33 -59.00 -5.83
CA GLN A 421 0.64 -60.25 -6.52
C GLN A 421 -0.60 -60.93 -7.08
N GLU A 422 -1.74 -60.84 -6.39
CA GLU A 422 -3.06 -61.32 -6.87
C GLU A 422 -3.69 -60.40 -7.92
N ARG A 423 -3.27 -59.13 -7.97
CA ARG A 423 -3.88 -58.06 -8.79
C ARG A 423 -3.33 -57.87 -10.18
N ASN A 424 -2.37 -58.65 -10.65
CA ASN A 424 -1.81 -58.43 -12.00
C ASN A 424 -2.84 -58.62 -13.13
N GLU A 425 -3.97 -59.27 -12.88
CA GLU A 425 -5.11 -59.35 -13.81
C GLU A 425 -6.12 -58.21 -13.69
N PHE A 426 -6.04 -57.41 -12.62
CA PHE A 426 -7.07 -56.42 -12.26
C PHE A 426 -6.79 -54.97 -12.78
N ASN A 427 -5.60 -54.67 -13.24
CA ASN A 427 -5.15 -53.25 -13.50
C ASN A 427 -5.93 -52.57 -14.61
N SER A 428 -6.45 -53.30 -15.60
CA SER A 428 -7.21 -52.67 -16.70
C SER A 428 -8.63 -52.29 -16.26
N SER A 429 -9.29 -53.15 -15.44
CA SER A 429 -10.62 -52.87 -14.93
C SER A 429 -10.60 -51.75 -13.87
N GLU A 430 -9.54 -51.67 -13.06
CA GLU A 430 -9.41 -50.64 -12.05
C GLU A 430 -9.12 -49.25 -12.66
N ILE A 431 -8.36 -49.17 -13.74
CA ILE A 431 -8.18 -47.92 -14.48
C ILE A 431 -9.52 -47.46 -15.08
N VAL A 432 -10.35 -48.38 -15.58
CA VAL A 432 -11.67 -48.04 -16.08
C VAL A 432 -12.57 -47.56 -14.93
N ARG A 433 -12.56 -48.26 -13.79
CA ARG A 433 -13.32 -47.87 -12.59
C ARG A 433 -12.89 -46.46 -12.08
N LEU A 434 -11.59 -46.21 -11.96
CA LEU A 434 -11.07 -44.90 -11.55
C LEU A 434 -11.44 -43.83 -12.55
N PHE A 435 -11.49 -44.14 -13.83
CA PHE A 435 -11.93 -43.21 -14.86
C PHE A 435 -13.43 -42.88 -14.73
N GLU A 436 -14.24 -43.87 -14.46
CA GLU A 436 -15.67 -43.68 -14.20
C GLU A 436 -15.91 -42.91 -12.91
N GLU A 437 -15.17 -43.22 -11.85
CA GLU A 437 -15.21 -42.50 -10.59
C GLU A 437 -14.77 -41.03 -10.74
N MET A 438 -13.71 -40.78 -11.49
CA MET A 438 -13.29 -39.40 -11.84
C MET A 438 -14.39 -38.66 -12.60
N ASN A 439 -14.98 -39.31 -13.62
CA ASN A 439 -16.05 -38.70 -14.39
C ASN A 439 -17.29 -38.44 -13.54
N SER A 440 -17.63 -39.34 -12.62
CA SER A 440 -18.70 -39.16 -11.65
C SER A 440 -18.42 -37.98 -10.72
N LYS A 441 -17.22 -37.88 -10.16
CA LYS A 441 -16.80 -36.73 -9.34
C LYS A 441 -16.87 -35.45 -10.10
N ILE A 442 -16.38 -35.44 -11.35
CA ILE A 442 -16.47 -34.26 -12.23
C ILE A 442 -17.94 -33.87 -12.51
N ALA A 443 -18.81 -34.84 -12.73
CA ALA A 443 -20.25 -34.61 -12.94
C ALA A 443 -20.89 -34.00 -11.69
N ILE A 444 -20.62 -34.59 -10.51
CA ILE A 444 -21.08 -34.04 -9.21
C ILE A 444 -20.56 -32.64 -8.98
N THR A 445 -19.28 -32.42 -9.24
CA THR A 445 -18.68 -31.05 -9.13
C THR A 445 -19.36 -30.08 -10.05
N LYS A 446 -19.58 -30.42 -11.31
CA LYS A 446 -20.29 -29.56 -12.26
C LYS A 446 -21.73 -29.27 -11.82
N GLU A 447 -22.45 -30.27 -11.32
CA GLU A 447 -23.80 -30.10 -10.79
C GLU A 447 -23.82 -29.19 -9.56
N LYS A 448 -22.86 -29.40 -8.63
CA LYS A 448 -22.67 -28.56 -7.45
C LYS A 448 -22.49 -27.08 -7.85
N PHE A 449 -21.60 -26.82 -8.78
CA PHE A 449 -21.33 -25.45 -9.21
C PHE A 449 -22.42 -24.88 -10.14
N ALA A 450 -23.14 -25.71 -10.89
CA ALA A 450 -24.35 -25.32 -11.60
C ALA A 450 -25.44 -24.82 -10.64
N LYS A 451 -25.68 -25.53 -9.54
CA LYS A 451 -26.62 -25.10 -8.49
C LYS A 451 -26.18 -23.78 -7.84
N ILE A 452 -24.88 -23.56 -7.66
CA ILE A 452 -24.37 -22.29 -7.13
C ILE A 452 -24.61 -21.16 -8.13
N ARG A 453 -24.39 -21.39 -9.43
CA ARG A 453 -24.69 -20.40 -10.49
C ARG A 453 -26.18 -20.09 -10.58
N GLU A 454 -27.02 -21.12 -10.56
CA GLU A 454 -28.47 -20.99 -10.55
C GLU A 454 -28.93 -20.15 -9.36
N ARG A 455 -28.42 -20.48 -8.16
CA ARG A 455 -28.76 -19.73 -6.94
C ARG A 455 -28.30 -18.28 -7.00
N ARG A 456 -27.14 -18.02 -7.61
CA ARG A 456 -26.69 -16.65 -7.86
C ARG A 456 -27.61 -15.91 -8.80
N THR A 457 -28.00 -16.55 -9.91
CA THR A 457 -28.90 -15.95 -10.91
C THR A 457 -30.27 -15.65 -10.30
N GLU A 458 -30.80 -16.54 -9.46
CA GLU A 458 -32.03 -16.29 -8.71
C GLU A 458 -31.91 -15.06 -7.80
N LEU A 459 -30.83 -14.97 -7.03
CA LEU A 459 -30.62 -13.82 -6.13
C LEU A 459 -30.40 -12.50 -6.89
N GLU A 460 -29.72 -12.55 -8.03
CA GLU A 460 -29.57 -11.38 -8.93
C GLU A 460 -30.91 -10.98 -9.57
N ALA A 461 -31.76 -11.95 -9.90
CA ALA A 461 -33.12 -11.72 -10.37
C ALA A 461 -34.02 -11.14 -9.25
N GLU A 462 -33.92 -11.65 -8.01
CA GLU A 462 -34.62 -11.08 -6.85
C GLU A 462 -34.24 -9.60 -6.64
N ILE A 463 -32.96 -9.28 -6.75
CA ILE A 463 -32.49 -7.87 -6.66
C ILE A 463 -33.11 -7.02 -7.77
N SER A 464 -33.18 -7.56 -8.99
CA SER A 464 -33.76 -6.88 -10.14
C SER A 464 -35.27 -6.68 -9.96
N GLN A 465 -35.97 -7.68 -9.39
CA GLN A 465 -37.37 -7.63 -9.07
C GLN A 465 -37.68 -6.60 -7.97
N HIS A 466 -36.88 -6.54 -6.91
CA HIS A 466 -37.01 -5.51 -5.87
C HIS A 466 -36.93 -4.09 -6.45
N LYS A 467 -36.05 -3.91 -7.44
CA LYS A 467 -35.90 -2.64 -8.15
C LYS A 467 -37.05 -2.32 -9.06
N ALA A 468 -37.58 -3.32 -9.79
CA ALA A 468 -38.75 -3.15 -10.63
C ALA A 468 -40.00 -2.79 -9.80
N ASN A 469 -40.20 -3.49 -8.67
CA ASN A 469 -41.30 -3.19 -7.74
C ASN A 469 -41.15 -1.76 -7.17
N TYR A 470 -39.94 -1.33 -6.85
CA TYR A 470 -39.71 0.04 -6.42
C TYR A 470 -40.05 1.07 -7.50
N GLN A 471 -39.70 0.80 -8.76
CA GLN A 471 -40.01 1.70 -9.87
C GLN A 471 -41.54 1.82 -10.07
N GLU A 472 -42.26 0.70 -9.93
CA GLU A 472 -43.70 0.67 -10.01
C GLU A 472 -44.35 1.42 -8.84
N GLU A 473 -43.84 1.19 -7.59
CA GLU A 473 -44.32 1.89 -6.39
C GLU A 473 -44.04 3.40 -6.50
N VAL A 474 -42.91 3.80 -7.03
CA VAL A 474 -42.61 5.22 -7.31
C VAL A 474 -43.50 5.80 -8.39
N ARG A 475 -43.90 5.01 -9.40
CA ARG A 475 -44.86 5.43 -10.43
C ARG A 475 -46.23 5.68 -9.82
N GLN A 476 -46.72 4.71 -9.03
CA GLN A 476 -48.01 4.82 -8.33
C GLN A 476 -48.06 6.03 -7.39
N ILE A 477 -47.02 6.23 -6.56
CA ILE A 477 -46.90 7.39 -5.66
C ILE A 477 -46.89 8.72 -6.45
N LYS A 478 -46.31 8.72 -7.65
CA LYS A 478 -46.28 9.93 -8.51
C LYS A 478 -47.64 10.22 -9.17
N GLU A 479 -48.40 9.17 -9.49
CA GLU A 479 -49.72 9.26 -10.12
C GLU A 479 -50.82 9.64 -9.11
N GLU A 480 -50.70 9.18 -7.86
CA GLU A 480 -51.70 9.41 -6.79
C GLU A 480 -51.77 10.84 -6.21
N ASN A 481 -50.82 11.69 -6.53
CA ASN A 481 -50.80 13.12 -6.14
C ASN A 481 -51.06 13.38 -4.63
N ALA A 482 -50.58 12.50 -3.76
CA ALA A 482 -50.78 12.55 -2.32
C ALA A 482 -50.03 13.72 -1.64
N SER A 483 -50.59 14.26 -0.60
CA SER A 483 -50.02 15.42 0.13
C SER A 483 -48.68 15.10 0.88
N ASN A 484 -48.40 13.81 1.07
CA ASN A 484 -47.16 13.32 1.74
C ASN A 484 -46.21 12.56 0.79
N LYS A 485 -46.21 12.93 -0.46
CA LYS A 485 -45.49 12.28 -1.57
C LYS A 485 -44.00 12.08 -1.29
N ASP A 486 -43.33 13.08 -0.71
CA ASP A 486 -41.89 12.99 -0.43
C ASP A 486 -41.59 12.00 0.70
N GLU A 487 -42.49 11.85 1.67
CA GLU A 487 -42.37 10.90 2.77
C GLU A 487 -42.57 9.46 2.27
N LEU A 488 -43.59 9.23 1.44
CA LEU A 488 -43.86 7.93 0.80
C LEU A 488 -42.72 7.52 -0.15
N LEU A 489 -42.14 8.45 -0.89
CA LEU A 489 -40.97 8.18 -1.74
C LEU A 489 -39.69 7.83 -0.92
N LEU A 490 -39.57 8.45 0.27
CA LEU A 490 -38.47 8.14 1.18
C LEU A 490 -38.62 6.73 1.79
N GLU A 491 -39.87 6.38 2.17
CA GLU A 491 -40.23 5.07 2.73
C GLU A 491 -40.01 3.96 1.70
N ALA A 492 -40.50 4.12 0.48
CA ALA A 492 -40.31 3.18 -0.63
C ALA A 492 -38.81 2.97 -0.92
N LYS A 493 -38.03 4.05 -0.85
CA LYS A 493 -36.59 4.01 -1.04
C LYS A 493 -35.86 3.29 0.10
N SER A 494 -36.30 3.50 1.35
CA SER A 494 -35.74 2.78 2.52
C SER A 494 -36.02 1.29 2.40
N LYS A 495 -37.23 0.90 2.06
CA LYS A 495 -37.63 -0.50 1.83
C LYS A 495 -36.85 -1.17 0.71
N LEU A 496 -36.55 -0.46 -0.39
CA LEU A 496 -35.66 -0.97 -1.44
C LEU A 496 -34.26 -1.21 -0.91
N ILE A 497 -33.72 -0.27 -0.14
CA ILE A 497 -32.36 -0.39 0.44
C ILE A 497 -32.29 -1.60 1.37
N ASP A 498 -33.28 -1.80 2.22
CA ASP A 498 -33.33 -2.91 3.17
C ASP A 498 -33.41 -4.27 2.44
N LEU A 499 -34.37 -4.41 1.51
CA LEU A 499 -34.55 -5.62 0.73
C LEU A 499 -33.34 -5.97 -0.14
N THR A 500 -32.79 -4.97 -0.83
CA THR A 500 -31.59 -5.19 -1.65
C THR A 500 -30.35 -5.50 -0.81
N THR A 501 -30.25 -4.94 0.38
CA THR A 501 -29.14 -5.20 1.33
C THR A 501 -29.18 -6.64 1.84
N ILE A 502 -30.38 -7.13 2.21
CA ILE A 502 -30.57 -8.53 2.67
C ILE A 502 -30.23 -9.51 1.54
N THR A 503 -30.76 -9.29 0.34
CA THR A 503 -30.50 -10.21 -0.79
C THR A 503 -29.04 -10.15 -1.24
N MET A 504 -28.40 -8.99 -1.16
CA MET A 504 -26.98 -8.83 -1.42
C MET A 504 -26.09 -9.55 -0.41
N ARG A 505 -26.48 -9.64 0.85
CA ARG A 505 -25.75 -10.47 1.82
C ARG A 505 -25.73 -11.92 1.37
N LYS A 506 -26.91 -12.47 1.05
CA LYS A 506 -27.04 -13.85 0.56
C LYS A 506 -26.21 -14.07 -0.72
N LEU A 507 -26.17 -13.09 -1.61
CA LEU A 507 -25.37 -13.17 -2.83
C LEU A 507 -23.86 -13.14 -2.55
N ASN A 508 -23.43 -12.37 -1.55
CA ASN A 508 -22.01 -12.28 -1.17
C ASN A 508 -21.53 -13.47 -0.33
N ASP A 509 -22.45 -14.22 0.28
CA ASP A 509 -22.11 -15.50 0.92
C ASP A 509 -21.76 -16.58 -0.12
N LEU A 510 -22.16 -16.39 -1.37
CA LEU A 510 -21.79 -17.25 -2.48
C LEU A 510 -20.51 -16.73 -3.15
N PRO A 511 -19.62 -17.64 -3.62
CA PRO A 511 -18.44 -17.22 -4.37
C PRO A 511 -18.81 -16.37 -5.59
N SER A 512 -18.01 -15.37 -5.93
CA SER A 512 -18.22 -14.56 -7.15
C SER A 512 -18.21 -15.45 -8.40
N GLU A 513 -18.87 -15.04 -9.48
CA GLU A 513 -18.92 -15.79 -10.73
C GLU A 513 -17.52 -16.23 -11.22
N LYS A 514 -16.56 -15.31 -11.17
CA LYS A 514 -15.16 -15.61 -11.51
C LYS A 514 -14.52 -16.62 -10.56
N ASN A 515 -14.85 -16.55 -9.26
CA ASN A 515 -14.35 -17.50 -8.28
C ASN A 515 -15.05 -18.85 -8.38
N VAL A 516 -16.35 -18.90 -8.72
CA VAL A 516 -17.07 -20.14 -9.01
C VAL A 516 -16.37 -20.90 -10.13
N ASP A 517 -16.05 -20.22 -11.23
CA ASP A 517 -15.35 -20.83 -12.36
C ASP A 517 -13.91 -21.27 -12.01
N ALA A 518 -13.22 -20.50 -11.17
CA ALA A 518 -11.89 -20.85 -10.70
C ALA A 518 -11.93 -22.08 -9.78
N LEU A 519 -12.83 -22.11 -8.81
CA LEU A 519 -13.03 -23.21 -7.87
C LEU A 519 -13.50 -24.50 -8.58
N GLU A 520 -14.44 -24.38 -9.52
CA GLU A 520 -14.87 -25.51 -10.34
C GLU A 520 -13.71 -26.10 -11.14
N LYS A 521 -12.91 -25.24 -11.80
CA LYS A 521 -11.73 -25.68 -12.54
C LYS A 521 -10.70 -26.32 -11.62
N GLU A 522 -10.53 -25.81 -10.42
CA GLU A 522 -9.58 -26.32 -9.42
C GLU A 522 -10.04 -27.70 -8.92
N GLU A 523 -11.32 -27.88 -8.49
CA GLU A 523 -11.85 -29.17 -8.07
C GLU A 523 -11.83 -30.21 -9.21
N ILE A 524 -12.13 -29.78 -10.46
CA ILE A 524 -12.02 -30.66 -11.62
C ILE A 524 -10.56 -31.02 -11.91
N ARG A 525 -9.64 -30.06 -11.75
CA ARG A 525 -8.22 -30.31 -11.91
C ARG A 525 -7.71 -31.27 -10.86
N GLU A 526 -8.06 -31.07 -9.58
CA GLU A 526 -7.71 -31.99 -8.49
C GLU A 526 -8.21 -33.41 -8.75
N SER A 527 -9.45 -33.55 -9.23
CA SER A 527 -10.01 -34.87 -9.60
C SER A 527 -9.25 -35.51 -10.76
N LYS A 528 -8.85 -34.73 -11.77
CA LYS A 528 -8.05 -35.19 -12.90
C LYS A 528 -6.60 -35.48 -12.49
N ASP A 529 -6.03 -34.69 -11.61
CA ASP A 529 -4.67 -34.85 -11.11
C ASP A 529 -4.60 -36.08 -10.19
N SER A 530 -5.66 -36.33 -9.39
CA SER A 530 -5.82 -37.57 -8.62
C SER A 530 -5.87 -38.77 -9.54
N TYR A 531 -6.79 -38.77 -10.51
CA TYR A 531 -6.87 -39.84 -11.49
C TYR A 531 -5.56 -40.03 -12.25
N SER A 532 -4.91 -38.96 -12.64
CA SER A 532 -3.63 -39.01 -13.35
C SER A 532 -2.51 -39.62 -12.52
N ARG A 533 -2.50 -39.32 -11.21
CA ARG A 533 -1.58 -39.96 -10.25
C ARG A 533 -1.90 -41.42 -10.08
N ASP A 534 -3.18 -41.76 -9.84
CA ASP A 534 -3.62 -43.12 -9.64
C ASP A 534 -3.43 -43.97 -10.90
N LYS A 535 -3.74 -43.44 -12.08
CA LYS A 535 -3.47 -44.05 -13.37
C LYS A 535 -1.97 -44.20 -13.67
N LYS A 536 -1.15 -43.18 -13.31
CA LYS A 536 0.30 -43.25 -13.44
C LYS A 536 0.85 -44.32 -12.51
N TYR A 537 0.28 -44.41 -11.32
CA TYR A 537 0.58 -45.42 -10.32
C TYR A 537 0.25 -46.83 -10.80
N LEU A 538 -0.92 -47.05 -11.43
CA LEU A 538 -1.32 -48.33 -11.98
C LEU A 538 -0.66 -48.67 -13.33
N LYS A 539 -0.19 -47.67 -14.10
CA LYS A 539 0.46 -47.87 -15.40
C LYS A 539 1.98 -47.90 -15.38
N THR A 540 2.61 -47.26 -14.38
CA THR A 540 4.07 -47.31 -14.26
C THR A 540 4.48 -48.68 -13.73
N ASN A 541 5.63 -49.17 -14.17
CA ASN A 541 6.28 -50.40 -13.67
C ASN A 541 6.73 -50.22 -12.20
N TYR A 542 5.79 -49.95 -11.32
CA TYR A 542 6.03 -50.02 -9.89
C TYR A 542 6.25 -51.52 -9.57
N THR A 543 7.31 -51.75 -8.87
CA THR A 543 7.51 -53.08 -8.28
C THR A 543 6.45 -53.29 -7.20
N ALA A 544 6.11 -54.53 -6.91
CA ALA A 544 5.18 -54.87 -5.84
C ALA A 544 5.62 -54.26 -4.49
N GLU A 545 6.93 -54.11 -4.29
CA GLU A 545 7.52 -53.49 -3.11
C GLU A 545 7.26 -51.97 -3.03
N GLU A 546 7.33 -51.26 -4.16
CA GLU A 546 7.03 -49.82 -4.21
C GLU A 546 5.56 -49.56 -3.93
N PHE A 547 4.67 -50.42 -4.45
CA PHE A 547 3.23 -50.32 -4.16
C PHE A 547 2.94 -50.55 -2.66
N ALA A 548 3.48 -51.61 -2.10
CA ALA A 548 3.26 -51.96 -0.69
C ALA A 548 3.83 -50.87 0.24
N LEU A 549 4.94 -50.24 -0.15
CA LEU A 549 5.54 -49.15 0.59
C LEU A 549 4.63 -47.92 0.58
N GLU A 550 4.03 -47.60 -0.54
CA GLU A 550 3.15 -46.42 -0.68
C GLU A 550 1.82 -46.62 0.07
N GLU A 551 1.30 -47.83 0.11
CA GLU A 551 0.14 -48.17 0.96
C GLU A 551 0.46 -48.06 2.45
N ALA A 552 1.63 -48.46 2.88
CA ALA A 552 2.07 -48.23 4.26
C ALA A 552 2.20 -46.74 4.57
N ILE A 553 2.70 -45.94 3.61
CA ILE A 553 2.75 -44.47 3.73
C ILE A 553 1.33 -43.90 3.81
N ASN A 554 0.39 -44.36 3.00
CA ASN A 554 -1.01 -43.89 3.01
C ASN A 554 -1.67 -44.14 4.36
N VAL A 555 -1.43 -45.26 4.99
CA VAL A 555 -1.92 -45.57 6.37
C VAL A 555 -1.34 -44.53 7.36
N MET A 556 -0.04 -44.19 7.25
CA MET A 556 0.58 -43.21 8.11
C MET A 556 -0.03 -41.81 7.89
N LEU A 557 -0.39 -41.45 6.66
CA LEU A 557 -0.99 -40.16 6.32
C LEU A 557 -2.44 -40.06 6.80
N VAL A 558 -3.25 -41.12 6.59
CA VAL A 558 -4.70 -41.09 6.84
C VAL A 558 -5.03 -41.37 8.28
N GLU A 559 -4.52 -42.47 8.83
CA GLU A 559 -4.85 -42.90 10.18
C GLU A 559 -4.09 -42.15 11.25
N TYR A 560 -2.79 -41.88 11.01
CA TYR A 560 -1.92 -41.23 11.98
C TYR A 560 -1.69 -39.74 11.68
N LYS A 561 -2.24 -39.23 10.57
CA LYS A 561 -2.16 -37.80 10.15
C LYS A 561 -0.73 -37.26 10.12
N LEU A 562 0.23 -38.07 9.70
CA LEU A 562 1.63 -37.67 9.60
C LEU A 562 1.86 -36.82 8.36
N ASP A 563 2.88 -35.97 8.41
CA ASP A 563 3.37 -35.24 7.22
C ASP A 563 3.98 -36.21 6.20
N TYR A 564 3.74 -35.99 4.93
CA TYR A 564 4.19 -36.88 3.85
C TYR A 564 5.71 -37.16 3.89
N LYS A 565 6.54 -36.14 4.14
CA LYS A 565 8.00 -36.33 4.21
C LYS A 565 8.41 -37.19 5.39
N VAL A 566 7.72 -37.06 6.51
CA VAL A 566 7.96 -37.85 7.72
C VAL A 566 7.53 -39.30 7.46
N ALA A 567 6.33 -39.50 6.91
CA ALA A 567 5.81 -40.82 6.59
C ALA A 567 6.73 -41.59 5.61
N VAL A 568 7.23 -40.94 4.54
CA VAL A 568 8.19 -41.52 3.59
C VAL A 568 9.51 -41.90 4.28
N THR A 569 9.99 -41.08 5.21
CA THR A 569 11.24 -41.38 5.93
C THR A 569 11.05 -42.56 6.85
N LEU A 570 9.94 -42.61 7.59
CA LEU A 570 9.63 -43.71 8.51
C LEU A 570 9.38 -45.03 7.77
N ALA A 571 8.67 -44.99 6.65
CA ALA A 571 8.42 -46.16 5.81
C ALA A 571 9.73 -46.76 5.28
N LYS A 572 10.70 -45.95 4.90
CA LYS A 572 12.06 -46.41 4.51
C LYS A 572 12.80 -47.04 5.69
N ASN A 573 12.60 -46.56 6.90
CA ASN A 573 13.21 -47.07 8.11
C ASN A 573 12.58 -48.38 8.61
N MET A 574 11.57 -48.92 7.94
CA MET A 574 11.04 -50.26 8.20
C MET A 574 12.02 -51.38 7.84
N PHE A 575 13.02 -51.05 7.00
CA PHE A 575 13.91 -52.06 6.42
C PHE A 575 15.38 -51.79 6.79
N VAL A 576 16.09 -52.92 7.00
CA VAL A 576 17.52 -52.95 7.05
C VAL A 576 18.05 -53.58 5.76
N THR A 577 19.11 -53.01 5.20
CA THR A 577 19.75 -53.54 3.99
C THR A 577 20.98 -54.35 4.38
N GLU A 578 20.92 -55.66 4.18
CA GLU A 578 22.05 -56.59 4.37
C GLU A 578 22.57 -57.03 3.00
N GLY A 579 23.68 -56.45 2.55
CA GLY A 579 24.22 -56.72 1.21
C GLY A 579 23.29 -56.23 0.09
N LYS A 580 22.65 -57.10 -0.68
CA LYS A 580 21.68 -56.78 -1.74
C LYS A 580 20.22 -57.02 -1.33
N GLU A 581 19.98 -57.60 -0.15
CA GLU A 581 18.63 -57.94 0.32
C GLU A 581 18.15 -56.94 1.38
N LYS A 582 16.87 -56.64 1.32
CA LYS A 582 16.15 -55.81 2.32
C LYS A 582 15.33 -56.73 3.17
N ARG A 583 15.49 -56.65 4.49
CA ARG A 583 14.63 -57.32 5.47
C ARG A 583 13.94 -56.28 6.37
N PHE A 584 12.80 -56.68 6.91
CA PHE A 584 12.19 -55.91 7.99
C PHE A 584 13.05 -55.91 9.24
N LEU A 585 12.91 -54.83 10.03
CA LEU A 585 13.43 -54.82 11.38
C LEU A 585 12.86 -55.98 12.18
N THR A 586 13.71 -56.68 12.98
CA THR A 586 13.27 -57.68 13.94
C THR A 586 12.59 -57.02 15.15
N GLN A 587 11.85 -57.77 15.93
CA GLN A 587 11.21 -57.23 17.13
C GLN A 587 12.24 -56.73 18.15
N GLU A 588 13.44 -57.33 18.22
CA GLU A 588 14.53 -56.90 19.06
C GLU A 588 15.06 -55.53 18.58
N GLU A 589 15.29 -55.36 17.29
CA GLU A 589 15.72 -54.09 16.68
C GLU A 589 14.68 -52.99 16.86
N VAL A 590 13.38 -53.30 16.70
CA VAL A 590 12.30 -52.36 16.97
C VAL A 590 12.26 -51.96 18.45
N ALA A 591 12.42 -52.92 19.37
CA ALA A 591 12.48 -52.64 20.80
C ALA A 591 13.69 -51.77 21.15
N GLU A 592 14.84 -52.04 20.54
CA GLU A 592 16.04 -51.23 20.69
C GLU A 592 15.81 -49.77 20.16
N HIS A 593 15.16 -49.60 18.99
CA HIS A 593 14.79 -48.29 18.51
C HIS A 593 13.83 -47.55 19.44
N VAL A 594 12.82 -48.23 19.99
CA VAL A 594 11.91 -47.65 20.99
C VAL A 594 12.66 -47.22 22.22
N TYR A 595 13.57 -48.07 22.75
CA TYR A 595 14.38 -47.75 23.90
C TYR A 595 15.29 -46.54 23.67
N ASN A 596 16.00 -46.53 22.52
CA ASN A 596 16.91 -45.45 22.16
C ASN A 596 16.17 -44.11 21.96
N LEU A 597 14.97 -44.16 21.37
CA LEU A 597 14.13 -42.97 21.19
C LEU A 597 13.54 -42.45 22.52
N MET A 598 13.18 -43.37 23.44
CA MET A 598 12.74 -42.99 24.78
C MET A 598 13.87 -42.31 25.55
N ASN A 599 15.05 -42.93 25.54
CA ASN A 599 16.23 -42.32 26.18
C ASN A 599 16.63 -41.00 25.54
N ALA A 600 16.62 -40.92 24.20
CA ALA A 600 16.92 -39.64 23.49
C ALA A 600 15.89 -38.55 23.82
N LYS A 601 14.62 -38.93 24.01
CA LYS A 601 13.58 -38.01 24.45
C LYS A 601 13.81 -37.56 25.88
N GLU A 602 14.09 -38.48 26.80
CA GLU A 602 14.39 -38.16 28.20
C GLU A 602 15.65 -37.31 28.32
N GLU A 603 16.74 -37.70 27.67
CA GLU A 603 17.99 -36.97 27.63
C GLU A 603 17.79 -35.54 27.05
N TYR A 604 17.00 -35.41 25.95
CA TYR A 604 16.68 -34.12 25.38
C TYR A 604 15.86 -33.27 26.35
N MET A 605 14.89 -33.87 27.06
CA MET A 605 14.09 -33.18 28.05
C MET A 605 14.90 -32.81 29.30
N GLU A 606 15.89 -33.61 29.68
CA GLU A 606 16.83 -33.30 30.77
C GLU A 606 17.87 -32.25 30.38
N MET A 607 18.45 -32.38 29.18
CA MET A 607 19.41 -31.43 28.64
C MET A 607 18.77 -30.04 28.41
N TYR A 608 17.53 -30.05 28.05
CA TYR A 608 16.70 -28.85 27.83
C TYR A 608 15.46 -28.89 28.74
N PRO A 609 15.64 -28.90 30.07
CA PRO A 609 14.51 -28.92 31.03
C PRO A 609 13.63 -27.69 30.87
N ASN A 610 14.02 -26.81 30.00
CA ASN A 610 13.35 -25.54 29.75
C ASN A 610 13.00 -25.40 28.28
N LYS A 611 11.74 -25.21 27.99
CA LYS A 611 11.11 -24.89 26.71
C LYS A 611 11.74 -23.66 26.01
N TYR A 612 12.63 -22.97 26.69
CA TYR A 612 13.39 -21.79 26.24
C TYR A 612 14.76 -22.12 25.64
N ALA A 613 15.11 -23.40 25.49
CA ALA A 613 16.40 -23.82 24.98
C ALA A 613 16.77 -23.15 23.64
N GLY A 614 15.79 -22.91 22.76
CA GLY A 614 15.97 -22.16 21.53
C GLY A 614 16.30 -20.66 21.74
N LYS A 615 16.14 -20.12 22.96
CA LYS A 615 16.46 -18.74 23.33
C LYS A 615 17.71 -18.62 24.22
N ALA A 616 18.13 -19.71 24.87
CA ALA A 616 19.30 -19.75 25.72
C ALA A 616 20.59 -19.81 24.88
N LYS A 617 20.73 -18.96 23.88
CA LYS A 617 21.93 -18.87 23.04
C LYS A 617 23.07 -18.27 23.87
N SER A 618 24.28 -18.83 23.72
CA SER A 618 25.50 -18.21 24.24
C SER A 618 25.73 -16.86 23.56
N PHE A 619 26.57 -16.00 24.12
CA PHE A 619 26.88 -14.70 23.49
C PHE A 619 27.39 -14.87 22.07
N LYS A 620 28.28 -15.86 21.82
CA LYS A 620 28.80 -16.18 20.48
C LYS A 620 27.71 -16.62 19.52
N GLU A 621 26.76 -17.45 19.97
CA GLU A 621 25.63 -17.88 19.16
C GLU A 621 24.63 -16.76 18.92
N THR A 622 24.45 -15.86 19.89
CA THR A 622 23.61 -14.67 19.71
C THR A 622 24.18 -13.74 18.66
N VAL A 623 25.50 -13.47 18.71
CA VAL A 623 26.18 -12.68 17.69
C VAL A 623 26.12 -13.36 16.32
N ARG A 624 26.36 -14.68 16.25
CA ARG A 624 26.25 -15.45 15.01
C ARG A 624 24.81 -15.39 14.43
N SER A 625 23.79 -15.52 15.26
CA SER A 625 22.40 -15.44 14.80
C SER A 625 21.98 -14.06 14.30
N LEU A 626 22.66 -12.97 14.74
CA LEU A 626 22.47 -11.63 14.15
C LEU A 626 22.92 -11.60 12.69
N PHE A 627 23.98 -12.34 12.35
CA PHE A 627 24.51 -12.39 10.99
C PHE A 627 23.84 -13.48 10.14
N ASP A 628 23.45 -14.62 10.70
CA ASP A 628 22.88 -15.74 9.95
C ASP A 628 21.34 -15.61 9.81
N GLU A 629 20.62 -15.41 10.92
CA GLU A 629 19.15 -15.38 10.93
C GLU A 629 18.57 -13.98 10.65
N ASN A 630 19.27 -12.93 11.10
CA ASN A 630 18.81 -11.54 10.99
C ASN A 630 19.72 -10.67 10.11
N PHE A 631 20.41 -11.29 9.15
CA PHE A 631 21.36 -10.63 8.26
C PHE A 631 20.81 -9.35 7.63
N HIS A 632 19.57 -9.40 7.15
CA HIS A 632 18.89 -8.25 6.57
C HIS A 632 18.70 -7.11 7.57
N ILE A 633 18.37 -7.39 8.83
CA ILE A 633 18.23 -6.38 9.89
C ILE A 633 19.60 -5.79 10.22
N THR A 634 20.62 -6.63 10.34
CA THR A 634 21.98 -6.22 10.69
C THR A 634 22.57 -5.30 9.61
N ILE A 635 22.42 -5.65 8.32
CA ILE A 635 22.90 -4.82 7.22
C ILE A 635 22.11 -3.51 7.12
N LEU A 636 20.79 -3.56 7.26
CA LEU A 636 19.95 -2.36 7.15
C LEU A 636 20.03 -1.44 8.38
N SER A 637 20.54 -1.93 9.52
CA SER A 637 20.62 -1.13 10.75
C SER A 637 21.48 0.13 10.59
N LEU A 638 22.62 0.02 9.92
CA LEU A 638 23.54 1.15 9.72
C LEU A 638 22.94 2.21 8.77
N PRO A 639 22.41 1.86 7.57
CA PRO A 639 21.67 2.81 6.74
C PRO A 639 20.47 3.46 7.44
N VAL A 640 19.69 2.68 8.20
CA VAL A 640 18.54 3.22 8.94
C VAL A 640 19.00 4.20 10.02
N LEU A 641 20.06 3.86 10.76
CA LEU A 641 20.65 4.77 11.73
C LEU A 641 21.14 6.06 11.05
N GLY A 642 21.78 5.95 9.89
CA GLY A 642 22.18 7.11 9.08
C GLY A 642 20.99 7.99 8.69
N ILE A 643 19.90 7.39 8.23
CA ILE A 643 18.67 8.13 7.90
C ILE A 643 18.11 8.85 9.15
N VAL A 644 18.08 8.15 10.29
CA VAL A 644 17.58 8.76 11.53
C VAL A 644 18.46 9.95 11.94
N LEU A 645 19.76 9.78 11.99
CA LEU A 645 20.69 10.82 12.48
C LEU A 645 20.85 11.99 11.51
N PHE A 646 20.94 11.71 10.21
CA PHE A 646 21.28 12.75 9.21
C PHE A 646 20.08 13.27 8.42
N THR A 647 18.92 12.64 8.53
CA THR A 647 17.71 13.10 7.85
C THR A 647 16.59 13.43 8.83
N ILE A 648 16.21 12.48 9.70
CA ILE A 648 15.03 12.67 10.57
C ILE A 648 15.34 13.68 11.68
N VAL A 649 16.50 13.58 12.35
CA VAL A 649 16.84 14.51 13.45
C VAL A 649 16.98 15.94 12.95
N PRO A 650 17.72 16.28 11.86
CA PRO A 650 17.76 17.63 11.32
C PRO A 650 16.39 18.14 10.84
N LEU A 651 15.54 17.26 10.27
CA LEU A 651 14.18 17.62 9.89
C LEU A 651 13.34 18.04 11.10
N LEU A 652 13.35 17.23 12.17
CA LEU A 652 12.64 17.53 13.41
C LEU A 652 13.18 18.81 14.05
N PHE A 653 14.49 18.99 14.03
CA PHE A 653 15.13 20.22 14.49
C PHE A 653 14.63 21.44 13.70
N SER A 654 14.61 21.37 12.37
CA SER A 654 14.08 22.43 11.52
C SER A 654 12.59 22.71 11.81
N ILE A 655 11.79 21.64 12.03
CA ILE A 655 10.38 21.82 12.43
C ILE A 655 10.27 22.58 13.76
N LEU A 656 11.11 22.25 14.76
CA LEU A 656 11.07 22.93 16.05
C LEU A 656 11.51 24.39 15.95
N ILE A 657 12.53 24.70 15.15
CA ILE A 657 12.98 26.09 14.87
C ILE A 657 11.84 26.95 14.31
N ALA A 658 10.94 26.38 13.54
CA ALA A 658 9.79 27.12 12.98
C ALA A 658 8.87 27.75 14.07
N PHE A 659 8.93 27.23 15.30
CA PHE A 659 8.16 27.71 16.43
C PHE A 659 8.96 28.59 17.39
N THR A 660 10.13 29.05 16.96
CA THR A 660 11.04 29.91 17.75
C THR A 660 11.25 31.26 17.06
N ASN A 661 11.70 32.24 17.84
CA ASN A 661 12.11 33.57 17.34
C ASN A 661 13.57 33.62 16.82
N TYR A 662 14.15 32.45 16.44
CA TYR A 662 15.51 32.35 15.96
C TYR A 662 15.73 33.24 14.71
N SER A 663 16.54 34.28 14.86
CA SER A 663 16.80 35.30 13.86
C SER A 663 18.14 35.98 14.14
N PHE A 664 18.57 36.91 13.35
CA PHE A 664 19.80 37.69 13.55
C PHE A 664 19.94 38.24 14.95
N GLY A 665 18.85 38.77 15.52
CA GLY A 665 18.83 39.31 16.86
C GLY A 665 18.83 38.30 18.00
N HIS A 666 18.74 36.99 17.67
CA HIS A 666 18.61 35.90 18.63
C HIS A 666 19.52 34.74 18.21
N VAL A 667 20.81 34.99 18.08
CA VAL A 667 21.80 33.99 17.66
C VAL A 667 22.67 33.60 18.85
N PRO A 668 22.57 32.33 19.33
CA PRO A 668 23.44 31.80 20.36
C PRO A 668 24.91 31.74 19.89
N PRO A 669 25.91 31.93 20.78
CA PRO A 669 25.78 32.07 22.23
C PRO A 669 25.54 33.50 22.72
N THR A 670 25.60 34.49 21.84
CA THR A 670 25.51 35.90 22.23
C THR A 670 24.10 36.31 22.67
N GLN A 671 23.08 35.75 22.09
CA GLN A 671 21.68 35.95 22.47
C GLN A 671 20.89 34.66 22.37
N LEU A 672 19.97 34.46 23.30
CA LEU A 672 19.10 33.25 23.30
C LEU A 672 17.89 33.46 22.40
N PHE A 673 17.48 32.43 21.72
CA PHE A 673 16.15 32.37 21.13
C PHE A 673 15.19 31.56 22.00
N THR A 674 13.92 31.89 21.92
CA THR A 674 12.85 31.28 22.74
C THR A 674 11.70 30.82 21.85
N TRP A 675 10.73 30.11 22.46
CA TRP A 675 9.52 29.71 21.76
C TRP A 675 8.62 30.92 21.50
N ASN A 676 8.18 31.12 20.26
CA ASN A 676 7.20 32.15 19.86
C ASN A 676 5.88 31.53 19.35
N GLY A 677 5.72 30.21 19.48
CA GLY A 677 4.49 29.53 19.07
C GLY A 677 4.25 29.60 17.56
N LEU A 678 3.08 30.11 17.13
CA LEU A 678 2.68 30.20 15.73
C LEU A 678 2.97 31.57 15.09
N GLU A 679 3.73 32.41 15.72
CA GLU A 679 3.95 33.80 15.24
C GLU A 679 4.67 33.87 13.89
N ASN A 680 5.63 32.96 13.64
CA ASN A 680 6.26 32.87 12.33
C ASN A 680 5.26 32.53 11.22
N PHE A 681 4.29 31.65 11.49
CA PHE A 681 3.22 31.32 10.54
C PHE A 681 2.24 32.49 10.37
N LYS A 682 1.93 33.21 11.46
CA LYS A 682 1.14 34.46 11.38
C LYS A 682 1.83 35.48 10.47
N ASN A 683 3.13 35.68 10.65
CA ASN A 683 3.93 36.61 9.84
C ASN A 683 4.00 36.19 8.35
N ILE A 684 3.91 34.90 8.04
CA ILE A 684 3.89 34.43 6.65
C ILE A 684 2.55 34.71 5.96
N PHE A 685 1.42 34.53 6.64
CA PHE A 685 0.09 34.61 6.03
C PHE A 685 -0.69 35.88 6.38
N PHE A 686 -0.52 36.39 7.60
CA PHE A 686 -1.30 37.49 8.18
C PHE A 686 -0.39 38.41 9.02
N PRO A 687 0.66 39.01 8.42
CA PRO A 687 1.57 39.90 9.15
C PRO A 687 0.84 41.13 9.67
N ASP A 688 1.35 41.69 10.75
CA ASP A 688 0.88 42.97 11.27
C ASP A 688 1.24 44.11 10.27
N PRO A 689 0.38 45.14 10.08
CA PRO A 689 0.57 46.18 9.07
C PRO A 689 1.89 46.96 9.23
N ASP A 690 2.37 47.12 10.44
CA ASP A 690 3.61 47.82 10.74
C ASP A 690 4.85 46.91 10.74
N SER A 691 4.69 45.66 10.45
CA SER A 691 5.77 44.64 10.43
C SER A 691 6.58 44.71 9.15
N VAL A 692 7.89 44.46 9.26
CA VAL A 692 8.77 44.21 8.12
C VAL A 692 8.28 43.07 7.22
N PHE A 693 7.44 42.20 7.76
CA PHE A 693 6.91 41.01 7.07
C PHE A 693 5.62 41.27 6.28
N VAL A 694 5.06 42.51 6.30
CA VAL A 694 3.84 42.89 5.55
C VAL A 694 3.88 42.52 4.07
N VAL A 695 5.07 42.45 3.48
CA VAL A 695 5.29 42.09 2.07
C VAL A 695 5.39 40.57 1.82
N LEU A 696 5.51 39.76 2.87
CA LEU A 696 5.78 38.31 2.74
C LEU A 696 4.63 37.52 2.07
N PRO A 697 3.35 37.78 2.35
CA PRO A 697 2.25 37.09 1.66
C PRO A 697 2.26 37.37 0.14
N VAL A 698 2.57 38.62 -0.26
CA VAL A 698 2.64 39.03 -1.69
C VAL A 698 3.84 38.36 -2.36
N ALA A 699 5.00 38.36 -1.69
CA ALA A 699 6.19 37.66 -2.17
C ALA A 699 5.95 36.15 -2.32
N LEU A 700 5.34 35.55 -1.32
CA LEU A 700 4.97 34.13 -1.34
C LEU A 700 4.01 33.81 -2.49
N GLY A 701 2.95 34.62 -2.69
CA GLY A 701 1.98 34.42 -3.76
C GLY A 701 2.64 34.45 -5.16
N LYS A 702 3.54 35.44 -5.40
CA LYS A 702 4.31 35.55 -6.67
C LYS A 702 5.23 34.34 -6.87
N THR A 703 5.94 33.94 -5.81
CA THR A 703 6.89 32.82 -5.87
C THR A 703 6.20 31.49 -6.06
N VAL A 704 5.10 31.23 -5.33
CA VAL A 704 4.28 30.00 -5.50
C VAL A 704 3.77 29.89 -6.93
N SER A 705 3.17 30.97 -7.46
CA SER A 705 2.62 30.97 -8.82
C SER A 705 3.68 30.67 -9.87
N TRP A 706 4.86 31.30 -9.75
CA TRP A 706 5.98 31.05 -10.66
C TRP A 706 6.55 29.64 -10.48
N THR A 707 6.72 29.17 -9.24
CA THR A 707 7.25 27.84 -8.95
C THR A 707 6.36 26.75 -9.55
N LEU A 708 5.04 26.87 -9.41
CA LEU A 708 4.10 25.89 -9.98
C LEU A 708 4.12 25.92 -11.52
N LEU A 709 4.13 27.10 -12.13
CA LEU A 709 4.25 27.25 -13.58
C LEU A 709 5.57 26.68 -14.10
N TRP A 710 6.67 26.99 -13.42
CA TRP A 710 7.99 26.43 -13.72
C TRP A 710 8.00 24.90 -13.62
N ALA A 711 7.53 24.34 -12.51
CA ALA A 711 7.51 22.90 -12.30
C ALA A 711 6.70 22.19 -13.39
N LEU A 712 5.57 22.76 -13.81
CA LEU A 712 4.76 22.23 -14.88
C LEU A 712 5.49 22.25 -16.23
N ILE A 713 5.98 23.43 -16.64
CA ILE A 713 6.65 23.59 -17.93
C ILE A 713 7.93 22.74 -17.96
N ALA A 714 8.78 22.85 -16.94
CA ALA A 714 10.05 22.12 -16.86
C ALA A 714 9.85 20.60 -16.92
N THR A 715 8.88 20.08 -16.17
CA THR A 715 8.65 18.63 -16.15
C THR A 715 8.10 18.12 -17.47
N PHE A 716 7.03 18.72 -17.97
CA PHE A 716 6.38 18.20 -19.18
C PHE A 716 7.21 18.44 -20.43
N SER A 717 7.92 19.58 -20.55
CA SER A 717 8.82 19.81 -21.68
C SER A 717 9.98 18.83 -21.71
N ASN A 718 10.64 18.60 -20.57
CA ASN A 718 11.69 17.56 -20.45
C ASN A 718 11.17 16.17 -20.81
N TYR A 719 9.99 15.84 -20.34
CA TYR A 719 9.39 14.51 -20.57
C TYR A 719 9.04 14.31 -22.05
N ILE A 720 8.29 15.26 -22.62
CA ILE A 720 7.85 15.15 -24.01
C ILE A 720 9.04 15.15 -24.97
N LEU A 721 9.95 16.12 -24.84
CA LEU A 721 11.12 16.23 -25.72
C LEU A 721 12.08 15.05 -25.51
N GLY A 722 12.25 14.59 -24.29
CA GLY A 722 13.08 13.42 -23.99
C GLY A 722 12.53 12.14 -24.62
N ILE A 723 11.20 11.92 -24.60
CA ILE A 723 10.56 10.81 -25.31
C ILE A 723 10.76 10.93 -26.82
N VAL A 724 10.54 12.12 -27.41
CA VAL A 724 10.72 12.35 -28.84
C VAL A 724 12.15 12.00 -29.25
N VAL A 725 13.15 12.50 -28.54
CA VAL A 725 14.55 12.23 -28.84
C VAL A 725 14.89 10.75 -28.62
N ALA A 726 14.37 10.12 -27.57
CA ALA A 726 14.55 8.69 -27.33
C ALA A 726 13.97 7.84 -28.46
N LEU A 727 12.79 8.17 -28.97
CA LEU A 727 12.17 7.52 -30.12
C LEU A 727 12.99 7.72 -31.40
N MET A 728 13.50 8.94 -31.63
CA MET A 728 14.37 9.21 -32.77
C MET A 728 15.64 8.36 -32.75
N ILE A 729 16.34 8.30 -31.61
CA ILE A 729 17.59 7.54 -31.47
C ILE A 729 17.35 6.04 -31.62
N ASN A 730 16.21 5.53 -31.12
CA ASN A 730 15.91 4.09 -31.15
C ASN A 730 15.25 3.64 -32.46
N LYS A 731 14.88 4.55 -33.40
CA LYS A 731 14.28 4.22 -34.68
C LYS A 731 15.20 3.29 -35.50
N ASP A 732 14.58 2.33 -36.20
CA ASP A 732 15.31 1.46 -37.10
C ASP A 732 15.93 2.26 -38.26
N GLY A 733 17.14 1.87 -38.67
CA GLY A 733 17.89 2.56 -39.71
C GLY A 733 18.81 3.69 -39.22
N ILE A 734 18.76 4.11 -37.98
CA ILE A 734 19.72 5.08 -37.45
C ILE A 734 21.09 4.43 -37.28
N ARG A 735 22.10 5.03 -37.92
CA ARG A 735 23.52 4.63 -37.77
C ARG A 735 24.09 5.18 -36.46
N PHE A 736 24.99 4.44 -35.85
CA PHE A 736 25.71 4.83 -34.62
C PHE A 736 24.81 5.11 -33.39
N LYS A 737 23.74 4.33 -33.21
CA LYS A 737 22.83 4.47 -32.04
C LYS A 737 23.58 4.52 -30.71
N GLY A 738 24.64 3.70 -30.57
CA GLY A 738 25.47 3.69 -29.35
C GLY A 738 26.20 5.02 -29.14
N LEU A 739 26.78 5.60 -30.19
CA LEU A 739 27.48 6.88 -30.10
C LEU A 739 26.52 8.00 -29.70
N TRP A 740 25.33 8.10 -30.29
CA TRP A 740 24.33 9.11 -29.90
C TRP A 740 23.93 8.96 -28.45
N ARG A 741 23.68 7.75 -27.98
CA ARG A 741 23.39 7.50 -26.56
C ARG A 741 24.53 7.93 -25.66
N THR A 742 25.77 7.63 -26.03
CA THR A 742 26.96 8.03 -25.27
C THR A 742 27.11 9.55 -25.22
N ILE A 743 26.88 10.28 -26.33
CA ILE A 743 26.92 11.74 -26.36
C ILE A 743 25.92 12.36 -25.38
N PHE A 744 24.67 11.85 -25.38
CA PHE A 744 23.69 12.35 -24.40
C PHE A 744 24.01 11.92 -22.97
N MET A 745 24.60 10.74 -22.75
CA MET A 745 25.01 10.30 -21.41
C MET A 745 26.20 11.11 -20.88
N MET A 746 27.08 11.60 -21.74
CA MET A 746 28.20 12.46 -21.31
C MET A 746 27.72 13.72 -20.59
N THR A 747 26.58 14.26 -20.97
CA THR A 747 26.02 15.45 -20.28
C THR A 747 25.60 15.13 -18.84
N ILE A 748 25.26 13.88 -18.52
CA ILE A 748 24.95 13.42 -17.17
C ILE A 748 26.24 13.28 -16.33
N ALA A 749 27.35 12.92 -16.97
CA ALA A 749 28.63 12.72 -16.30
C ALA A 749 29.25 14.02 -15.77
N VAL A 750 28.91 15.18 -16.37
CA VAL A 750 29.36 16.48 -15.90
C VAL A 750 28.48 16.92 -14.72
N PRO A 751 29.06 17.27 -13.55
CA PRO A 751 28.27 17.77 -12.44
C PRO A 751 27.41 18.97 -12.85
N GLN A 752 26.12 18.89 -12.59
CA GLN A 752 25.11 19.87 -13.03
C GLN A 752 25.47 21.31 -12.65
N PHE A 753 26.00 21.51 -11.43
CA PHE A 753 26.34 22.85 -10.96
C PHE A 753 27.44 23.52 -11.79
N ILE A 754 28.44 22.74 -12.25
CA ILE A 754 29.53 23.26 -13.11
C ILE A 754 28.96 23.71 -14.45
N SER A 755 28.12 22.91 -15.09
CA SER A 755 27.48 23.24 -16.35
C SER A 755 26.62 24.50 -16.20
N LEU A 756 25.80 24.57 -15.16
CA LEU A 756 24.92 25.72 -14.92
C LEU A 756 25.68 27.01 -14.63
N LEU A 757 26.72 26.91 -13.79
CA LEU A 757 27.57 28.07 -13.46
C LEU A 757 28.32 28.60 -14.70
N SER A 758 28.87 27.67 -15.51
CA SER A 758 29.57 28.03 -16.75
C SER A 758 28.63 28.71 -17.73
N ILE A 759 27.45 28.14 -17.99
CA ILE A 759 26.45 28.75 -18.86
C ILE A 759 25.96 30.08 -18.31
N GLY A 760 25.69 30.17 -17.00
CA GLY A 760 25.29 31.43 -16.35
C GLY A 760 26.32 32.49 -16.55
N THR A 761 27.62 32.16 -16.49
CA THR A 761 28.72 33.10 -16.75
C THR A 761 28.78 33.53 -18.23
N LEU A 762 28.60 32.59 -19.15
CA LEU A 762 28.56 32.88 -20.61
C LEU A 762 27.41 33.80 -21.01
N LEU A 763 26.28 33.71 -20.33
CA LEU A 763 25.04 34.48 -20.63
C LEU A 763 25.04 35.87 -20.02
N LYS A 764 25.95 36.20 -19.09
CA LYS A 764 26.10 37.56 -18.58
C LYS A 764 26.52 38.53 -19.71
N ASP A 765 26.21 39.80 -19.60
CA ASP A 765 26.56 40.82 -20.59
C ASP A 765 28.06 40.87 -20.92
N THR A 766 28.92 40.52 -19.98
CA THR A 766 30.38 40.41 -20.14
C THR A 766 30.82 39.03 -20.65
N GLY A 767 29.92 38.06 -20.72
CA GLY A 767 30.21 36.69 -21.19
C GLY A 767 30.15 36.59 -22.72
N ALA A 768 30.70 35.52 -23.26
CA ALA A 768 30.80 35.33 -24.72
C ALA A 768 29.44 35.36 -25.43
N ILE A 769 28.40 34.76 -24.85
CA ILE A 769 27.05 34.74 -25.44
C ILE A 769 26.39 36.12 -25.30
N GLY A 770 26.57 36.81 -24.14
CA GLY A 770 26.03 38.15 -23.94
C GLY A 770 26.66 39.15 -24.87
N THR A 771 27.98 39.09 -25.08
CA THR A 771 28.71 39.94 -26.02
C THR A 771 28.25 39.70 -27.48
N LEU A 772 28.15 38.42 -27.89
CA LEU A 772 27.65 38.08 -29.21
C LEU A 772 26.20 38.54 -29.42
N TYR A 773 25.37 38.42 -28.40
CA TYR A 773 24.00 38.95 -28.43
C TYR A 773 23.96 40.49 -28.66
N PHE A 774 24.86 41.18 -27.96
CA PHE A 774 25.00 42.65 -28.13
C PHE A 774 25.45 43.02 -29.55
N GLU A 775 26.42 42.28 -30.11
CA GLU A 775 26.90 42.56 -31.49
C GLU A 775 25.81 42.31 -32.56
N ILE A 776 24.97 41.27 -32.36
CA ILE A 776 23.92 40.91 -33.32
C ILE A 776 22.70 41.84 -33.21
N PHE A 777 22.25 42.14 -31.98
CA PHE A 777 21.00 42.85 -31.73
C PHE A 777 21.15 44.31 -31.32
N GLY A 778 22.36 44.78 -31.06
CA GLY A 778 22.64 46.14 -30.58
C GLY A 778 22.11 46.46 -29.17
N LYS A 779 21.66 45.45 -28.45
CA LYS A 779 21.12 45.57 -27.08
C LYS A 779 21.80 44.59 -26.12
N ARG A 780 21.99 45.00 -24.86
CA ARG A 780 22.48 44.07 -23.83
C ARG A 780 21.40 43.04 -23.51
N MET A 781 21.82 41.80 -23.30
CA MET A 781 20.92 40.71 -22.95
C MET A 781 20.33 40.88 -21.56
N GLY A 782 21.09 41.46 -20.62
CA GLY A 782 20.67 41.72 -19.24
C GLY A 782 20.23 40.45 -18.50
N PHE A 783 20.82 39.31 -18.85
CA PHE A 783 20.39 38.03 -18.30
C PHE A 783 20.54 37.99 -16.77
N GLY A 784 19.41 37.92 -16.07
CA GLY A 784 19.36 37.89 -14.61
C GLY A 784 19.52 39.27 -13.95
N THR A 785 19.71 40.36 -14.71
CA THR A 785 19.89 41.71 -14.21
C THR A 785 18.85 42.72 -14.72
N ASP A 786 18.33 42.53 -15.92
CA ASP A 786 17.31 43.43 -16.51
C ASP A 786 15.94 43.18 -15.90
N GLY A 787 15.47 44.10 -15.07
CA GLY A 787 14.14 44.08 -14.43
C GLY A 787 12.98 44.52 -15.34
N SER A 788 13.23 44.86 -16.60
CA SER A 788 12.16 45.14 -17.56
C SER A 788 11.28 43.91 -17.79
N VAL A 789 10.03 44.13 -18.22
CA VAL A 789 9.10 43.03 -18.54
C VAL A 789 9.68 42.08 -19.58
N GLU A 790 10.41 42.63 -20.56
CA GLU A 790 11.05 41.87 -21.62
C GLU A 790 12.27 41.09 -21.09
N GLY A 791 13.13 41.72 -20.30
CA GLY A 791 14.28 41.06 -19.67
C GLY A 791 13.91 39.91 -18.76
N VAL A 792 12.87 40.09 -17.93
CA VAL A 792 12.32 39.03 -17.09
C VAL A 792 11.77 37.85 -17.91
N ARG A 793 11.05 38.14 -18.99
CA ARG A 793 10.50 37.12 -19.89
C ARG A 793 11.61 36.31 -20.56
N ILE A 794 12.66 37.02 -21.05
CA ILE A 794 13.85 36.40 -21.65
C ILE A 794 14.55 35.52 -20.60
N ALA A 795 14.79 36.01 -19.40
CA ALA A 795 15.44 35.25 -18.33
C ALA A 795 14.67 33.96 -18.01
N LYS A 796 13.35 34.04 -17.84
CA LYS A 796 12.50 32.87 -17.57
C LYS A 796 12.53 31.85 -18.72
N LEU A 797 12.48 32.34 -19.96
CA LEU A 797 12.52 31.47 -21.14
C LEU A 797 13.87 30.78 -21.28
N VAL A 798 14.97 31.50 -21.12
CA VAL A 798 16.33 30.94 -21.19
C VAL A 798 16.57 29.90 -20.10
N ILE A 799 16.10 30.15 -18.87
CA ILE A 799 16.18 29.20 -17.77
C ILE A 799 15.43 27.89 -18.12
N ILE A 800 14.23 27.97 -18.71
CA ILE A 800 13.46 26.83 -19.15
C ILE A 800 14.23 26.04 -20.22
N ILE A 801 14.79 26.70 -21.22
CA ILE A 801 15.56 26.06 -22.30
C ILE A 801 16.78 25.31 -21.74
N ILE A 802 17.52 25.94 -20.82
CA ILE A 802 18.69 25.34 -20.19
C ILE A 802 18.27 24.13 -19.34
N ASN A 803 17.17 24.25 -18.58
CA ASN A 803 16.67 23.13 -17.80
C ASN A 803 16.23 21.95 -18.68
N ILE A 804 15.66 22.24 -19.84
CA ILE A 804 15.30 21.22 -20.83
C ILE A 804 16.57 20.52 -21.32
N TRP A 805 17.60 21.28 -21.68
CA TRP A 805 18.87 20.73 -22.15
C TRP A 805 19.53 19.82 -21.10
N VAL A 806 19.51 20.23 -19.82
CA VAL A 806 20.05 19.42 -18.72
C VAL A 806 19.18 18.20 -18.40
N GLY A 807 17.86 18.31 -18.52
CA GLY A 807 16.91 17.27 -18.11
C GLY A 807 16.64 16.19 -19.15
N ILE A 808 16.71 16.51 -20.45
CA ILE A 808 16.43 15.58 -21.56
C ILE A 808 17.24 14.28 -21.46
N PRO A 809 18.56 14.28 -21.18
CA PRO A 809 19.36 13.06 -21.16
C PRO A 809 18.86 12.02 -20.16
N TYR A 810 18.37 12.41 -19.00
CA TYR A 810 17.78 11.52 -18.01
C TYR A 810 16.50 10.83 -18.53
N THR A 811 15.67 11.59 -19.21
CA THR A 811 14.44 11.07 -19.84
C THR A 811 14.77 10.14 -21.01
N ILE A 812 15.79 10.46 -21.83
CA ILE A 812 16.25 9.61 -22.92
C ILE A 812 16.71 8.26 -22.38
N LEU A 813 17.50 8.24 -21.32
CA LEU A 813 18.04 7.01 -20.72
C LEU A 813 16.91 6.13 -20.19
N SER A 814 16.03 6.68 -19.40
CA SER A 814 14.88 5.98 -18.83
C SER A 814 13.95 5.44 -19.93
N THR A 815 13.55 6.29 -20.87
CA THR A 815 12.65 5.92 -21.97
C THR A 815 13.28 4.90 -22.90
N THR A 816 14.56 5.00 -23.20
CA THR A 816 15.27 4.01 -24.03
C THR A 816 15.24 2.62 -23.40
N GLY A 817 15.45 2.53 -22.08
CA GLY A 817 15.34 1.26 -21.35
C GLY A 817 13.95 0.64 -21.47
N ILE A 818 12.90 1.46 -21.36
CA ILE A 818 11.51 1.02 -21.49
C ILE A 818 11.22 0.56 -22.92
N LEU A 819 11.63 1.34 -23.94
CA LEU A 819 11.41 1.01 -25.36
C LEU A 819 12.04 -0.32 -25.76
N LEU A 820 13.18 -0.67 -25.18
CA LEU A 820 13.86 -1.95 -25.45
C LEU A 820 13.12 -3.15 -24.84
N ASN A 821 12.29 -2.93 -23.81
CA ASN A 821 11.53 -3.97 -23.14
C ASN A 821 10.13 -4.20 -23.73
N ILE A 822 9.66 -3.33 -24.65
CA ILE A 822 8.38 -3.56 -25.33
C ILE A 822 8.56 -4.69 -26.34
N PRO A 823 7.76 -5.79 -26.26
CA PRO A 823 7.84 -6.90 -27.20
C PRO A 823 7.62 -6.44 -28.65
N LYS A 824 8.50 -6.86 -29.57
CA LYS A 824 8.41 -6.51 -30.99
C LYS A 824 7.14 -7.07 -31.65
N ASP A 825 6.68 -8.21 -31.18
CA ASP A 825 5.48 -8.89 -31.66
C ASP A 825 4.23 -7.99 -31.59
N LEU A 826 4.14 -7.09 -30.57
CA LEU A 826 3.05 -6.12 -30.47
C LEU A 826 3.04 -5.11 -31.63
N TYR A 827 4.24 -4.71 -32.11
CA TYR A 827 4.36 -3.82 -33.27
C TYR A 827 4.11 -4.55 -34.56
N GLU A 828 4.52 -5.81 -34.66
CA GLU A 828 4.34 -6.63 -35.85
C GLU A 828 2.88 -7.01 -36.04
N SER A 829 2.20 -7.49 -34.99
CA SER A 829 0.76 -7.78 -35.03
C SER A 829 -0.06 -6.54 -35.38
N SER A 830 0.24 -5.40 -34.75
CA SER A 830 -0.45 -4.15 -35.03
C SER A 830 -0.28 -3.66 -36.47
N LYS A 831 0.89 -3.96 -37.12
CA LYS A 831 1.11 -3.67 -38.55
C LYS A 831 0.25 -4.56 -39.44
N VAL A 832 0.10 -5.83 -39.09
CA VAL A 832 -0.81 -6.76 -39.79
C VAL A 832 -2.24 -6.27 -39.71
N ASP A 833 -2.66 -5.71 -38.54
CA ASP A 833 -3.96 -5.08 -38.33
C ASP A 833 -4.12 -3.71 -39.02
N GLY A 834 -3.13 -3.26 -39.76
CA GLY A 834 -3.15 -1.99 -40.51
C GLY A 834 -2.88 -0.74 -39.68
N ALA A 835 -2.34 -0.88 -38.46
CA ALA A 835 -2.02 0.27 -37.64
C ALA A 835 -0.85 1.09 -38.20
N GLY A 836 -1.08 2.38 -38.43
CA GLY A 836 -0.03 3.34 -38.79
C GLY A 836 0.88 3.68 -37.60
N THR A 837 2.02 4.30 -37.89
CA THR A 837 3.04 4.66 -36.88
C THR A 837 2.49 5.50 -35.71
N LEU A 838 1.56 6.42 -36.01
CA LEU A 838 0.94 7.25 -34.94
C LEU A 838 0.01 6.42 -34.05
N THR A 839 -0.72 5.48 -34.63
CA THR A 839 -1.60 4.57 -33.90
C THR A 839 -0.76 3.64 -33.00
N GLN A 840 0.34 3.10 -33.50
CA GLN A 840 1.29 2.31 -32.70
C GLN A 840 1.88 3.11 -31.56
N PHE A 841 2.27 4.35 -31.81
CA PHE A 841 2.77 5.23 -30.77
C PHE A 841 1.71 5.51 -29.66
N THR A 842 0.49 5.89 -30.05
CA THR A 842 -0.55 6.29 -29.10
C THR A 842 -1.20 5.11 -28.37
N LYS A 843 -1.28 3.93 -28.99
CA LYS A 843 -1.98 2.76 -28.43
C LYS A 843 -1.06 1.72 -27.79
N ILE A 844 0.21 1.64 -28.19
CA ILE A 844 1.18 0.68 -27.69
C ILE A 844 2.27 1.40 -26.90
N THR A 845 3.05 2.27 -27.57
CA THR A 845 4.26 2.84 -26.98
C THR A 845 3.97 3.79 -25.82
N MET A 846 3.06 4.74 -26.02
CA MET A 846 2.79 5.79 -25.03
C MET A 846 2.12 5.25 -23.75
N PRO A 847 1.13 4.37 -23.81
CA PRO A 847 0.56 3.75 -22.60
C PRO A 847 1.62 2.99 -21.79
N TYR A 848 2.49 2.24 -22.47
CA TYR A 848 3.56 1.48 -21.83
C TYR A 848 4.59 2.40 -21.14
N ILE A 849 5.02 3.47 -21.83
CA ILE A 849 5.92 4.48 -21.25
C ILE A 849 5.25 5.14 -20.04
N LEU A 850 4.00 5.62 -20.16
CA LEU A 850 3.28 6.31 -19.09
C LEU A 850 3.05 5.41 -17.87
N PHE A 851 2.78 4.12 -18.08
CA PHE A 851 2.62 3.17 -16.98
C PHE A 851 3.91 3.05 -16.16
N VAL A 852 5.04 2.82 -16.83
CA VAL A 852 6.34 2.64 -16.15
C VAL A 852 6.88 3.94 -15.57
N THR A 853 6.75 5.06 -16.31
CA THR A 853 7.32 6.35 -15.89
C THR A 853 6.39 7.21 -15.06
N GLY A 854 5.12 6.83 -14.91
CA GLY A 854 4.14 7.62 -14.16
C GLY A 854 4.60 8.04 -12.76
N PRO A 855 5.08 7.12 -11.90
CA PRO A 855 5.62 7.47 -10.59
C PRO A 855 6.83 8.41 -10.66
N SER A 856 7.75 8.19 -11.62
CA SER A 856 8.94 9.03 -11.79
C SER A 856 8.60 10.42 -12.32
N LEU A 857 7.56 10.55 -13.14
CA LEU A 857 7.06 11.84 -13.61
C LEU A 857 6.51 12.69 -12.46
N ILE A 858 5.78 12.08 -11.52
CA ILE A 858 5.31 12.74 -10.29
C ILE A 858 6.49 13.20 -9.45
N THR A 859 7.47 12.33 -9.24
CA THR A 859 8.69 12.66 -8.49
C THR A 859 9.48 13.80 -9.15
N SER A 860 9.57 13.79 -10.49
CA SER A 860 10.22 14.87 -11.25
C SER A 860 9.48 16.20 -11.12
N PHE A 861 8.15 16.20 -11.09
CA PHE A 861 7.36 17.41 -10.89
C PHE A 861 7.64 18.02 -9.51
N ILE A 862 7.65 17.20 -8.45
CA ILE A 862 7.98 17.65 -7.09
C ILE A 862 9.44 18.10 -7.01
N GLY A 863 10.35 17.38 -7.66
CA GLY A 863 11.76 17.76 -7.79
C GLY A 863 11.96 19.12 -8.45
N ASN A 864 11.13 19.45 -9.44
CA ASN A 864 11.16 20.77 -10.07
C ASN A 864 10.57 21.88 -9.19
N ILE A 865 9.61 21.62 -8.32
CA ILE A 865 9.17 22.59 -7.29
C ILE A 865 10.34 22.96 -6.37
N ASN A 866 11.18 21.97 -6.02
CA ASN A 866 12.33 22.12 -5.13
C ASN A 866 13.67 22.28 -5.90
N ASN A 867 13.65 22.74 -7.14
CA ASN A 867 14.85 22.85 -7.97
C ASN A 867 15.67 24.07 -7.58
N PHE A 868 16.61 23.88 -6.67
CA PHE A 868 17.50 24.94 -6.21
C PHE A 868 18.55 25.30 -7.28
N ASN A 869 19.20 24.27 -7.84
CA ASN A 869 20.43 24.42 -8.62
C ASN A 869 20.26 25.28 -9.88
N VAL A 870 19.21 25.03 -10.65
CA VAL A 870 19.02 25.72 -11.94
C VAL A 870 18.87 27.22 -11.74
N ILE A 871 18.06 27.65 -10.79
CA ILE A 871 17.84 29.07 -10.54
C ILE A 871 19.06 29.70 -9.86
N PHE A 872 19.61 29.04 -8.84
CA PHE A 872 20.70 29.60 -8.06
C PHE A 872 21.98 29.85 -8.90
N PHE A 873 22.39 28.85 -9.70
CA PHE A 873 23.62 28.93 -10.48
C PHE A 873 23.49 29.72 -11.79
N LEU A 874 22.27 29.85 -12.35
CA LEU A 874 22.07 30.63 -13.57
C LEU A 874 21.86 32.11 -13.32
N THR A 875 20.90 32.47 -12.47
CA THR A 875 20.45 33.85 -12.28
C THR A 875 20.57 34.35 -10.84
N GLY A 876 20.85 33.44 -9.87
CA GLY A 876 20.76 33.78 -8.44
C GLY A 876 19.36 34.25 -8.03
N GLY A 877 18.31 33.91 -8.82
CA GLY A 877 16.92 34.34 -8.65
C GLY A 877 16.61 35.69 -9.30
N GLY A 878 17.62 36.41 -9.85
CA GLY A 878 17.43 37.71 -10.48
C GLY A 878 16.63 37.67 -11.80
N PRO A 879 16.22 38.81 -12.32
CA PRO A 879 16.39 40.16 -11.79
C PRO A 879 15.55 40.38 -10.52
N ALA A 880 16.06 41.29 -9.66
CA ALA A 880 15.35 41.65 -8.44
C ALA A 880 14.03 42.39 -8.76
N TYR A 881 13.04 42.24 -7.93
CA TYR A 881 11.87 43.12 -7.96
C TYR A 881 12.33 44.56 -7.61
N GLY A 882 11.86 45.54 -8.35
CA GLY A 882 12.22 46.94 -8.13
C GLY A 882 11.92 47.38 -6.71
N GLY A 883 12.97 47.84 -5.98
CA GLY A 883 12.91 48.23 -4.59
C GLY A 883 13.26 47.11 -3.61
N SER A 884 13.82 47.45 -2.46
CA SER A 884 14.14 46.56 -1.34
C SER A 884 12.91 45.94 -0.65
N ALA A 885 11.72 46.12 -1.22
CA ALA A 885 10.42 45.90 -0.61
C ALA A 885 9.99 44.42 -0.50
N LEU A 886 10.68 43.46 -1.12
CA LEU A 886 10.25 42.05 -1.16
C LEU A 886 11.32 41.08 -0.59
N LEU A 887 11.99 41.44 0.48
CA LEU A 887 12.95 40.59 1.22
C LEU A 887 14.01 39.93 0.29
N GLY A 888 14.50 40.66 -0.71
CA GLY A 888 15.50 40.17 -1.64
C GLY A 888 14.98 39.20 -2.71
N LEU A 889 13.66 39.04 -2.82
CA LEU A 889 13.02 38.17 -3.83
C LEU A 889 13.35 38.66 -5.24
N GLY A 890 13.80 37.78 -6.09
CA GLY A 890 13.96 37.98 -7.51
C GLY A 890 12.81 37.39 -8.33
N GLN A 891 12.69 37.84 -9.56
CA GLN A 891 11.59 37.49 -10.45
C GLN A 891 11.66 36.06 -11.02
N THR A 892 12.84 35.44 -10.90
CA THR A 892 13.04 34.03 -11.28
C THR A 892 13.16 33.10 -10.08
N ASP A 893 13.07 33.60 -8.83
CA ASP A 893 13.13 32.78 -7.63
C ASP A 893 12.00 31.77 -7.57
N LEU A 894 12.36 30.55 -7.17
CA LEU A 894 11.44 29.51 -6.74
C LEU A 894 11.29 29.56 -5.21
N LEU A 895 10.33 28.83 -4.69
CA LEU A 895 10.09 28.75 -3.23
C LEU A 895 11.35 28.39 -2.45
N ILE A 896 12.14 27.41 -2.94
CA ILE A 896 13.36 26.95 -2.29
C ILE A 896 14.50 27.99 -2.34
N THR A 897 14.67 28.69 -3.47
CA THR A 897 15.70 29.73 -3.58
C THR A 897 15.32 30.98 -2.80
N PHE A 898 14.04 31.30 -2.72
CA PHE A 898 13.54 32.39 -1.87
C PHE A 898 13.76 32.07 -0.38
N LEU A 899 13.43 30.85 0.06
CA LEU A 899 13.70 30.37 1.42
C LEU A 899 15.20 30.50 1.74
N TYR A 900 16.07 30.09 0.83
CA TYR A 900 17.51 30.19 1.00
C TYR A 900 17.96 31.66 1.19
N LYS A 901 17.40 32.60 0.43
CA LYS A 901 17.72 34.05 0.56
C LYS A 901 17.29 34.59 1.92
N ILE A 902 16.16 34.17 2.46
CA ILE A 902 15.70 34.57 3.81
C ILE A 902 16.70 34.12 4.89
N VAL A 903 17.30 32.94 4.73
CA VAL A 903 18.31 32.41 5.67
C VAL A 903 19.68 33.06 5.49
N THR A 904 20.08 33.33 4.24
CA THR A 904 21.42 33.83 3.91
C THR A 904 21.50 35.34 3.77
N SER A 905 20.44 36.07 4.05
CA SER A 905 20.42 37.53 4.04
C SER A 905 21.52 38.07 4.97
N THR A 906 22.44 38.83 4.40
CA THR A 906 23.60 39.35 5.13
C THR A 906 23.24 40.31 6.25
N ASN A 907 22.10 40.99 6.13
CA ASN A 907 21.71 42.06 7.05
C ASN A 907 20.68 41.61 8.11
N ASN A 908 19.87 40.58 7.85
CA ASN A 908 18.84 40.14 8.78
C ASN A 908 18.35 38.73 8.46
N PRO A 909 19.14 37.68 8.69
CA PRO A 909 18.73 36.30 8.49
C PRO A 909 17.60 35.94 9.44
N GLN A 910 16.53 35.30 8.90
CA GLN A 910 15.30 34.95 9.60
C GLN A 910 15.12 33.43 9.60
N TYR A 911 15.80 32.72 10.50
CA TYR A 911 15.83 31.23 10.52
C TYR A 911 14.47 30.64 10.91
N GLY A 912 13.77 31.24 11.89
CA GLY A 912 12.45 30.79 12.33
C GLY A 912 11.39 30.87 11.21
N ILE A 913 11.34 32.01 10.50
CA ILE A 913 10.42 32.24 9.37
C ILE A 913 10.78 31.33 8.20
N ALA A 914 12.06 31.14 7.90
CA ALA A 914 12.49 30.26 6.84
C ALA A 914 12.10 28.79 7.14
N SER A 915 12.27 28.35 8.38
CA SER A 915 11.85 27.01 8.83
C SER A 915 10.32 26.85 8.74
N ALA A 916 9.55 27.84 9.15
CA ALA A 916 8.10 27.83 9.01
C ALA A 916 7.65 27.79 7.53
N LEU A 917 8.33 28.55 6.65
CA LEU A 917 8.11 28.50 5.21
C LEU A 917 8.45 27.12 4.64
N GLY A 918 9.53 26.49 5.12
CA GLY A 918 9.90 25.10 4.78
C GLY A 918 8.79 24.10 5.11
N ILE A 919 8.12 24.24 6.25
CA ILE A 919 6.94 23.43 6.61
C ILE A 919 5.78 23.68 5.63
N VAL A 920 5.51 24.92 5.27
CA VAL A 920 4.46 25.26 4.30
C VAL A 920 4.77 24.64 2.95
N ILE A 921 6.01 24.72 2.46
CA ILE A 921 6.44 24.09 1.21
C ILE A 921 6.27 22.57 1.29
N PHE A 922 6.66 21.96 2.40
CA PHE A 922 6.49 20.53 2.62
C PHE A 922 5.02 20.12 2.55
N ILE A 923 4.11 20.87 3.18
CA ILE A 923 2.66 20.59 3.14
C ILE A 923 2.14 20.69 1.70
N ILE A 924 2.54 21.73 0.95
CA ILE A 924 2.14 21.92 -0.46
C ILE A 924 2.64 20.74 -1.30
N CYS A 925 3.92 20.40 -1.21
CA CYS A 925 4.53 19.31 -1.98
C CYS A 925 3.90 17.95 -1.63
N SER A 926 3.68 17.68 -0.34
CA SER A 926 3.05 16.44 0.12
C SER A 926 1.61 16.32 -0.37
N PHE A 927 0.87 17.42 -0.32
CA PHE A 927 -0.50 17.46 -0.82
C PHE A 927 -0.56 17.18 -2.33
N ILE A 928 0.25 17.87 -3.13
CA ILE A 928 0.35 17.67 -4.58
C ILE A 928 0.76 16.21 -4.87
N SER A 929 1.76 15.68 -4.14
CA SER A 929 2.23 14.31 -4.27
C SER A 929 1.12 13.30 -4.05
N ILE A 930 0.41 13.40 -2.93
CA ILE A 930 -0.69 12.48 -2.57
C ILE A 930 -1.80 12.52 -3.64
N VAL A 931 -2.17 13.71 -4.11
CA VAL A 931 -3.20 13.86 -5.15
C VAL A 931 -2.77 13.20 -6.46
N MET A 932 -1.54 13.46 -6.89
CA MET A 932 -1.00 12.90 -8.14
C MET A 932 -0.83 11.39 -8.06
N PHE A 933 -0.30 10.85 -6.95
CA PHE A 933 -0.18 9.41 -6.73
C PHE A 933 -1.54 8.71 -6.71
N ASN A 934 -2.53 9.26 -6.01
CA ASN A 934 -3.87 8.69 -5.99
C ASN A 934 -4.58 8.67 -7.35
N LYS A 935 -4.22 9.59 -8.25
CA LYS A 935 -4.73 9.64 -9.62
C LYS A 935 -3.91 8.79 -10.62
N SER A 936 -2.67 8.45 -10.26
CA SER A 936 -1.82 7.61 -11.10
C SER A 936 -2.39 6.19 -11.18
N GLY A 937 -2.63 5.70 -12.40
CA GLY A 937 -3.09 4.33 -12.66
C GLY A 937 -2.04 3.28 -12.30
N SER A 938 -0.76 3.65 -12.30
CA SER A 938 0.37 2.74 -12.09
C SER A 938 0.34 1.97 -10.76
N ILE A 939 -0.35 2.49 -9.73
CA ILE A 939 -0.50 1.80 -8.43
C ILE A 939 -1.76 0.92 -8.38
N LYS A 940 -2.75 1.22 -9.25
CA LYS A 940 -4.06 0.54 -9.21
C LYS A 940 -4.15 -0.65 -10.17
N GLU A 941 -3.23 -0.75 -11.11
CA GLU A 941 -3.27 -1.70 -12.23
C GLU A 941 -2.01 -2.59 -12.30
N GLU A 942 -1.28 -2.71 -11.19
CA GLU A 942 -0.10 -3.58 -11.11
C GLU A 942 -0.43 -5.04 -11.49
N ASP A 943 -1.67 -5.47 -11.19
CA ASP A 943 -2.16 -6.83 -11.50
C ASP A 943 -2.63 -7.01 -12.96
N GLN A 944 -2.75 -5.95 -13.77
CA GLN A 944 -3.26 -6.04 -15.15
C GLN A 944 -2.19 -6.22 -16.22
N PHE A 945 -0.91 -6.02 -15.85
CA PHE A 945 0.24 -6.18 -16.77
C PHE A 945 1.10 -7.42 -16.49
N GLN A 946 0.70 -8.25 -15.52
CA GLN A 946 1.21 -9.60 -15.32
C GLN A 946 0.29 -10.60 -16.03
#